data_51d6ad865dadcd87da3ae879de101cef
#
_entry.id   51d6ad865dadcd87da3ae879de101cef
#
_cell.length_a   1.000
_cell.length_b   1.000
_cell.length_c   1.000
_cell.angle_alpha   90.00
_cell.angle_beta   90.00
_cell.angle_gamma   90.00
#
_symmetry.space_group_name_H-M   'P 1'
#
loop_
_entity.id
_entity.type
_entity.pdbx_description
1 polymer ?
#
loop_
_entity_poly.entity_id
_entity_poly.type
_entity_poly.pdbx_seq_one_letter_code
_entity_poly.pdbx_strand_id
1 'polypeptide(L)'
;QRAYRHAHEPIRADILLEEIERLVNQTPWRYSDPVNRVIVGRLFLLRGGDPRQVLELAYDRAQRDNPNIIDSSIATAELALEKQDYALALSSLEKAVEVEADNPLVYFLLSRALGPTDPARAAAALEKALELNPNHLLTRLFLAERLIDQEQYDAAREQLVQVLQVNPRHSQAWAYMAVIAHLENDLSGEQAWHTIASQWPEEDADVDYWIGLKLSQKYRFTEGATYQRRALVKNPLHTRARIQLSQDLLRLGKEKEGWQLADAVNQQDQYDIVAHNLVTLRDRLAGFRTLERDGFIVRMDRREATIYGERVLALLSRARQSLATKYDVILREPVHVEIFPDQRDFAIRTFGLPGGAGFLGVCFGSVITANSPASQGDQPSNWEAVLWHEFCHVVTLQKTNNKMPRWLSEGISVYEENQADAGWGQSMSAAYREIILGDGLTPVSQLSGAFLAPPSPLHLQFAYFESSLVVEYLVENYGLETLKRILQDLSVGMPINESLQRYTGSLKLLDQEFENYARARAKSLAPGLDFSALELPEQQDAGSWIAWQQAHPDNYLGLTAYAAWWMEQEKWDQAEKPLRRLLELFPEDIASGNAYQLLSIVLREQGTTEQEQQLLEDWIARDGEILPPRVRLLEIYKQNENWAQVDQLAQSVLAINPLRPDPHEQLLAAAHARGEKIRTIEPLSALLEMSPVDPAAFHYQLADALLAGGQPKLARRHVLRALENAPRYRQAQQLLLQLSDEADQDPAAPVEKTNSPEN
;
A
#
# COMPACT_ATOMS: atom_id res chain seq x y z
N GLN A 1 -33.99 18.99 15.31
CA GLN A 1 -33.84 18.53 13.93
C GLN A 1 -33.81 16.99 13.86
N ARG A 2 -32.84 16.33 14.52
CA ARG A 2 -32.75 14.85 14.54
C ARG A 2 -34.04 14.19 15.02
N ALA A 3 -34.68 14.75 16.08
CA ALA A 3 -35.95 14.24 16.60
C ALA A 3 -37.11 14.36 15.58
N TYR A 4 -37.18 15.46 14.82
CA TYR A 4 -38.19 15.61 13.77
C TYR A 4 -37.93 14.71 12.55
N ARG A 5 -36.68 14.52 12.17
CA ARG A 5 -36.33 13.52 11.14
C ARG A 5 -36.72 12.12 11.60
N HIS A 6 -36.45 11.79 12.86
CA HIS A 6 -36.85 10.52 13.48
C HIS A 6 -38.38 10.32 13.59
N ALA A 7 -39.11 11.44 13.63
CA ALA A 7 -40.57 11.44 13.67
C ALA A 7 -41.24 11.50 12.28
N HIS A 8 -40.49 11.27 11.20
CA HIS A 8 -40.93 11.36 9.80
C HIS A 8 -41.44 12.76 9.38
N GLU A 9 -40.87 13.80 9.94
CA GLU A 9 -41.22 15.19 9.64
C GLU A 9 -40.00 15.99 9.10
N PRO A 10 -39.32 15.56 7.99
CA PRO A 10 -38.10 16.20 7.48
C PRO A 10 -38.33 17.66 7.13
N ILE A 11 -39.51 17.99 6.58
CA ILE A 11 -39.90 19.39 6.26
C ILE A 11 -39.88 20.25 7.53
N ARG A 12 -40.39 19.74 8.64
CA ARG A 12 -40.35 20.47 9.93
C ARG A 12 -38.93 20.61 10.46
N ALA A 13 -38.08 19.59 10.25
CA ALA A 13 -36.69 19.68 10.63
C ALA A 13 -35.95 20.79 9.87
N ASP A 14 -36.22 20.94 8.58
CA ASP A 14 -35.61 21.97 7.73
C ASP A 14 -36.16 23.34 8.04
N ILE A 15 -37.47 23.48 8.24
CA ILE A 15 -38.11 24.74 8.69
C ILE A 15 -37.53 25.19 10.04
N LEU A 16 -37.29 24.27 10.96
CA LEU A 16 -36.68 24.58 12.26
C LEU A 16 -35.24 25.10 12.10
N LEU A 17 -34.45 24.50 11.20
CA LEU A 17 -33.10 24.98 10.90
C LEU A 17 -33.12 26.37 10.30
N GLU A 18 -34.01 26.64 9.36
CA GLU A 18 -34.18 27.98 8.75
C GLU A 18 -34.61 29.00 9.78
N GLU A 19 -35.52 28.64 10.70
CA GLU A 19 -35.97 29.52 11.77
C GLU A 19 -34.83 29.85 12.74
N ILE A 20 -34.04 28.86 13.14
CA ILE A 20 -32.88 29.06 14.03
C ILE A 20 -31.85 29.95 13.33
N GLU A 21 -31.55 29.70 12.06
CA GLU A 21 -30.63 30.53 11.28
C GLU A 21 -31.12 31.99 11.19
N ARG A 22 -32.41 32.20 10.92
CA ARG A 22 -33.02 33.51 10.91
C ARG A 22 -32.92 34.23 12.28
N LEU A 23 -33.17 33.51 13.37
CA LEU A 23 -33.07 34.06 14.73
C LEU A 23 -31.62 34.42 15.09
N VAL A 24 -30.66 33.55 14.74
CA VAL A 24 -29.23 33.83 14.94
C VAL A 24 -28.79 35.06 14.17
N ASN A 25 -29.20 35.16 12.90
CA ASN A 25 -28.86 36.32 12.05
C ASN A 25 -29.52 37.64 12.51
N GLN A 26 -30.75 37.58 13.05
CA GLN A 26 -31.45 38.77 13.54
C GLN A 26 -30.97 39.27 14.90
N THR A 27 -30.55 38.34 15.79
CA THR A 27 -30.15 38.68 17.16
C THR A 27 -28.89 37.91 17.59
N PRO A 28 -27.74 38.07 16.88
CA PRO A 28 -26.52 37.26 17.10
C PRO A 28 -25.98 37.36 18.53
N TRP A 29 -26.18 38.51 19.20
CA TRP A 29 -25.73 38.69 20.60
C TRP A 29 -26.44 37.79 21.61
N ARG A 30 -27.62 37.24 21.30
CA ARG A 30 -28.37 36.32 22.18
C ARG A 30 -27.76 34.92 22.18
N TYR A 31 -26.98 34.59 21.17
CA TYR A 31 -26.40 33.28 20.93
C TYR A 31 -24.86 33.31 21.01
N SER A 32 -24.33 34.32 21.73
CA SER A 32 -22.90 34.56 21.82
C SER A 32 -22.23 33.92 23.05
N ASP A 33 -22.99 33.34 23.97
CA ASP A 33 -22.45 32.60 25.06
C ASP A 33 -21.78 31.26 24.56
N PRO A 34 -20.85 30.68 25.31
CA PRO A 34 -20.06 29.54 24.84
C PRO A 34 -20.89 28.35 24.37
N VAL A 35 -21.97 27.98 25.10
CA VAL A 35 -22.82 26.82 24.73
C VAL A 35 -23.54 27.04 23.42
N ASN A 36 -24.19 28.21 23.30
CA ASN A 36 -24.91 28.54 22.08
C ASN A 36 -23.96 28.72 20.88
N ARG A 37 -22.74 29.21 21.05
CA ARG A 37 -21.74 29.28 19.97
C ARG A 37 -21.42 27.90 19.40
N VAL A 38 -21.22 26.88 20.24
CA VAL A 38 -20.99 25.51 19.79
C VAL A 38 -22.18 25.01 18.96
N ILE A 39 -23.41 25.24 19.44
CA ILE A 39 -24.64 24.83 18.72
C ILE A 39 -24.75 25.56 17.38
N VAL A 40 -24.49 26.88 17.36
CA VAL A 40 -24.49 27.66 16.13
C VAL A 40 -23.40 27.21 15.15
N GLY A 41 -22.21 26.90 15.64
CA GLY A 41 -21.13 26.33 14.82
C GLY A 41 -21.58 25.01 14.15
N ARG A 42 -22.18 24.09 14.89
CA ARG A 42 -22.76 22.86 14.33
C ARG A 42 -23.85 23.13 13.29
N LEU A 43 -24.70 24.15 13.53
CA LEU A 43 -25.72 24.59 12.54
C LEU A 43 -25.08 25.06 11.23
N PHE A 44 -24.03 25.88 11.32
CA PHE A 44 -23.30 26.37 10.14
C PHE A 44 -22.67 25.24 9.34
N LEU A 45 -22.07 24.25 9.99
CA LEU A 45 -21.54 23.05 9.32
C LEU A 45 -22.65 22.27 8.59
N LEU A 46 -23.81 22.08 9.23
CA LEU A 46 -24.97 21.42 8.60
C LEU A 46 -25.51 22.17 7.37
N ARG A 47 -25.25 23.47 7.26
CA ARG A 47 -25.63 24.34 6.12
C ARG A 47 -24.49 24.49 5.10
N GLY A 48 -23.40 23.73 5.21
CA GLY A 48 -22.26 23.80 4.29
C GLY A 48 -21.34 25.00 4.55
N GLY A 49 -21.34 25.53 5.77
CA GLY A 49 -20.45 26.61 6.18
C GLY A 49 -18.98 26.13 6.25
N ASP A 50 -18.04 27.09 6.12
CA ASP A 50 -16.63 26.84 6.15
C ASP A 50 -16.18 26.24 7.50
N PRO A 51 -15.67 24.99 7.54
CA PRO A 51 -15.23 24.33 8.76
C PRO A 51 -14.15 25.11 9.52
N ARG A 52 -13.25 25.79 8.80
CA ARG A 52 -12.20 26.60 9.41
C ARG A 52 -12.78 27.81 10.13
N GLN A 53 -13.72 28.49 9.51
CA GLN A 53 -14.39 29.63 10.15
C GLN A 53 -15.20 29.17 11.38
N VAL A 54 -15.86 28.01 11.30
CA VAL A 54 -16.59 27.47 12.46
C VAL A 54 -15.63 27.14 13.60
N LEU A 55 -14.50 26.54 13.31
CA LEU A 55 -13.46 26.26 14.31
C LEU A 55 -13.00 27.57 14.98
N GLU A 56 -12.52 28.54 14.19
CA GLU A 56 -11.93 29.78 14.69
C GLU A 56 -12.94 30.70 15.41
N LEU A 57 -14.15 30.87 14.84
CA LEU A 57 -15.13 31.87 15.26
C LEU A 57 -16.17 31.32 16.24
N ALA A 58 -16.40 30.03 16.25
CA ALA A 58 -17.36 29.41 17.16
C ALA A 58 -16.67 28.58 18.26
N TYR A 59 -15.96 27.51 17.91
CA TYR A 59 -15.44 26.54 18.88
C TYR A 59 -14.28 27.10 19.70
N ASP A 60 -13.26 27.69 19.06
CA ASP A 60 -12.11 28.27 19.75
C ASP A 60 -12.51 29.48 20.60
N ARG A 61 -13.48 30.28 20.16
CA ARG A 61 -14.01 31.39 20.98
C ARG A 61 -14.79 30.87 22.18
N ALA A 62 -15.62 29.83 21.98
CA ALA A 62 -16.35 29.22 23.09
C ALA A 62 -15.38 28.67 24.15
N GLN A 63 -14.30 28.02 23.73
CA GLN A 63 -13.26 27.48 24.61
C GLN A 63 -12.49 28.60 25.35
N ARG A 64 -12.19 29.71 24.68
CA ARG A 64 -11.51 30.85 25.30
C ARG A 64 -12.38 31.58 26.32
N ASP A 65 -13.68 31.73 26.02
CA ASP A 65 -14.63 32.43 26.91
C ASP A 65 -14.99 31.55 28.12
N ASN A 66 -14.98 30.23 27.98
CA ASN A 66 -15.14 29.28 29.07
C ASN A 66 -14.23 28.05 28.86
N PRO A 67 -13.02 28.03 29.45
CA PRO A 67 -12.08 26.90 29.32
C PRO A 67 -12.62 25.56 29.82
N ASN A 68 -13.61 25.58 30.70
CA ASN A 68 -14.22 24.37 31.27
C ASN A 68 -15.41 23.83 30.46
N ILE A 69 -15.70 24.41 29.28
CA ILE A 69 -16.77 23.88 28.43
C ILE A 69 -16.29 22.71 27.60
N ILE A 70 -16.72 21.51 27.98
CA ILE A 70 -16.37 20.27 27.29
C ILE A 70 -17.00 20.18 25.89
N ASP A 71 -18.18 20.76 25.68
CA ASP A 71 -18.88 20.72 24.40
C ASP A 71 -18.07 21.31 23.24
N SER A 72 -17.26 22.35 23.49
CA SER A 72 -16.38 22.92 22.45
C SER A 72 -15.24 21.98 22.10
N SER A 73 -14.62 21.32 23.08
CA SER A 73 -13.58 20.33 22.86
C SER A 73 -14.12 19.12 22.10
N ILE A 74 -15.31 18.62 22.46
CA ILE A 74 -15.98 17.51 21.73
C ILE A 74 -16.30 17.93 20.30
N ALA A 75 -16.87 19.13 20.08
CA ALA A 75 -17.23 19.60 18.75
C ALA A 75 -16.00 19.83 17.86
N THR A 76 -14.90 20.34 18.43
CA THR A 76 -13.62 20.45 17.75
C THR A 76 -13.09 19.09 17.36
N ALA A 77 -13.11 18.11 18.28
CA ALA A 77 -12.65 16.76 18.02
C ALA A 77 -13.51 16.03 16.98
N GLU A 78 -14.84 16.15 17.03
CA GLU A 78 -15.74 15.59 16.02
C GLU A 78 -15.44 16.15 14.63
N LEU A 79 -15.25 17.46 14.51
CA LEU A 79 -14.89 18.13 13.26
C LEU A 79 -13.48 17.71 12.78
N ALA A 80 -12.50 17.69 13.69
CA ALA A 80 -11.15 17.27 13.38
C ALA A 80 -11.10 15.80 12.91
N LEU A 81 -11.81 14.89 13.56
CA LEU A 81 -11.94 13.50 13.12
C LEU A 81 -12.64 13.36 11.76
N GLU A 82 -13.65 14.18 11.48
CA GLU A 82 -14.29 14.22 10.16
C GLU A 82 -13.30 14.68 9.07
N LYS A 83 -12.45 15.65 9.40
CA LYS A 83 -11.42 16.20 8.49
C LYS A 83 -10.09 15.46 8.61
N GLN A 84 -10.01 14.38 9.42
CA GLN A 84 -8.83 13.53 9.64
C GLN A 84 -7.61 14.28 10.21
N ASP A 85 -7.84 15.35 10.92
CA ASP A 85 -6.84 16.02 11.74
C ASP A 85 -6.78 15.35 13.13
N TYR A 86 -6.11 14.19 13.16
CA TYR A 86 -6.01 13.40 14.38
C TYR A 86 -5.23 14.12 15.49
N ALA A 87 -4.26 14.98 15.16
CA ALA A 87 -3.50 15.75 16.13
C ALA A 87 -4.38 16.78 16.84
N LEU A 88 -5.19 17.53 16.09
CA LEU A 88 -6.16 18.47 16.66
C LEU A 88 -7.22 17.75 17.49
N ALA A 89 -7.73 16.61 16.99
CA ALA A 89 -8.70 15.79 17.72
C ALA A 89 -8.13 15.34 19.06
N LEU A 90 -6.92 14.77 19.07
CA LEU A 90 -6.24 14.27 20.26
C LEU A 90 -6.03 15.38 21.29
N SER A 91 -5.43 16.52 20.89
CA SER A 91 -5.17 17.64 21.80
C SER A 91 -6.45 18.22 22.41
N SER A 92 -7.56 18.24 21.66
CA SER A 92 -8.85 18.71 22.16
C SER A 92 -9.49 17.74 23.14
N LEU A 93 -9.35 16.43 22.89
CA LEU A 93 -9.92 15.39 23.75
C LEU A 93 -9.12 15.21 25.05
N GLU A 94 -7.80 15.38 25.04
CA GLU A 94 -6.97 15.38 26.22
C GLU A 94 -7.40 16.50 27.19
N LYS A 95 -7.67 17.70 26.69
CA LYS A 95 -8.27 18.78 27.47
C LYS A 95 -9.67 18.42 28.02
N ALA A 96 -10.48 17.72 27.21
CA ALA A 96 -11.79 17.30 27.65
C ALA A 96 -11.71 16.28 28.81
N VAL A 97 -10.74 15.36 28.79
CA VAL A 97 -10.49 14.39 29.88
C VAL A 97 -10.08 15.11 31.18
N GLU A 98 -9.28 16.19 31.09
CA GLU A 98 -8.88 16.98 32.27
C GLU A 98 -10.07 17.65 32.96
N VAL A 99 -11.10 18.04 32.17
CA VAL A 99 -12.31 18.71 32.70
C VAL A 99 -13.34 17.70 33.19
N GLU A 100 -13.58 16.61 32.47
CA GLU A 100 -14.62 15.61 32.74
C GLU A 100 -14.07 14.20 32.45
N ALA A 101 -13.40 13.62 33.43
CA ALA A 101 -12.73 12.33 33.34
C ALA A 101 -13.66 11.10 33.30
N ASP A 102 -14.98 11.29 33.48
CA ASP A 102 -15.99 10.23 33.52
C ASP A 102 -16.96 10.26 32.34
N ASN A 103 -16.62 10.95 31.26
CA ASN A 103 -17.45 11.06 30.06
C ASN A 103 -17.10 9.95 29.03
N PRO A 104 -17.97 8.94 28.81
CA PRO A 104 -17.67 7.82 27.91
C PRO A 104 -17.55 8.25 26.43
N LEU A 105 -18.23 9.33 26.02
CA LEU A 105 -18.12 9.86 24.65
C LEU A 105 -16.70 10.39 24.36
N VAL A 106 -16.09 11.05 25.35
CA VAL A 106 -14.72 11.58 25.21
C VAL A 106 -13.73 10.43 24.99
N TYR A 107 -13.82 9.34 25.76
CA TYR A 107 -12.95 8.17 25.57
C TYR A 107 -13.23 7.44 24.26
N PHE A 108 -14.47 7.36 23.81
CA PHE A 108 -14.79 6.83 22.49
C PHE A 108 -14.14 7.66 21.37
N LEU A 109 -14.25 8.98 21.42
CA LEU A 109 -13.62 9.86 20.42
C LEU A 109 -12.09 9.81 20.51
N LEU A 110 -11.55 9.72 21.74
CA LEU A 110 -10.11 9.56 21.99
C LEU A 110 -9.57 8.28 21.35
N SER A 111 -10.30 7.16 21.46
CA SER A 111 -9.91 5.92 20.80
C SER A 111 -9.82 6.07 19.27
N ARG A 112 -10.74 6.83 18.68
CA ARG A 112 -10.73 7.10 17.24
C ARG A 112 -9.56 8.00 16.81
N ALA A 113 -9.22 8.98 17.65
CA ALA A 113 -8.07 9.87 17.40
C ALA A 113 -6.73 9.14 17.52
N LEU A 114 -6.61 8.22 18.47
CA LEU A 114 -5.40 7.43 18.71
C LEU A 114 -5.21 6.25 17.73
N GLY A 115 -6.31 5.74 17.17
CA GLY A 115 -6.29 4.53 16.34
C GLY A 115 -5.17 4.45 15.30
N PRO A 116 -4.90 5.52 14.54
CA PRO A 116 -3.84 5.53 13.52
C PRO A 116 -2.40 5.56 14.06
N THR A 117 -2.19 6.03 15.30
CA THR A 117 -0.84 6.31 15.85
C THR A 117 -0.48 5.46 17.06
N ASP A 118 -1.46 5.09 17.89
CA ASP A 118 -1.26 4.34 19.12
C ASP A 118 -2.42 3.37 19.37
N PRO A 119 -2.41 2.20 18.72
CA PRO A 119 -3.48 1.21 18.84
C PRO A 119 -3.70 0.70 20.28
N ALA A 120 -2.64 0.65 21.09
CA ALA A 120 -2.72 0.17 22.47
C ALA A 120 -3.51 1.16 23.34
N ARG A 121 -3.17 2.45 23.29
CA ARG A 121 -3.94 3.50 23.99
C ARG A 121 -5.36 3.63 23.43
N ALA A 122 -5.55 3.43 22.12
CA ALA A 122 -6.88 3.42 21.53
C ALA A 122 -7.77 2.30 22.09
N ALA A 123 -7.22 1.09 22.26
CA ALA A 123 -7.93 -0.03 22.87
C ALA A 123 -8.29 0.25 24.34
N ALA A 124 -7.33 0.75 25.14
CA ALA A 124 -7.57 1.13 26.54
C ALA A 124 -8.64 2.23 26.66
N ALA A 125 -8.69 3.17 25.73
CA ALA A 125 -9.74 4.21 25.72
C ALA A 125 -11.14 3.61 25.42
N LEU A 126 -11.27 2.62 24.53
CA LEU A 126 -12.52 1.91 24.30
C LEU A 126 -12.99 1.14 25.53
N GLU A 127 -12.08 0.43 26.19
CA GLU A 127 -12.38 -0.28 27.44
C GLU A 127 -12.88 0.71 28.51
N LYS A 128 -12.19 1.85 28.66
CA LYS A 128 -12.59 2.90 29.60
C LYS A 128 -13.97 3.47 29.29
N ALA A 129 -14.32 3.67 28.02
CA ALA A 129 -15.64 4.12 27.61
C ALA A 129 -16.74 3.14 28.04
N LEU A 130 -16.50 1.82 27.94
CA LEU A 130 -17.47 0.78 28.38
C LEU A 130 -17.45 0.57 29.89
N GLU A 131 -16.33 0.77 30.57
CA GLU A 131 -16.26 0.76 32.04
C GLU A 131 -17.15 1.88 32.61
N LEU A 132 -17.09 3.07 32.07
CA LEU A 132 -17.89 4.22 32.44
C LEU A 132 -19.38 4.06 32.08
N ASN A 133 -19.66 3.51 30.92
CA ASN A 133 -21.02 3.21 30.46
C ASN A 133 -21.05 1.90 29.65
N PRO A 134 -21.39 0.79 30.28
CA PRO A 134 -21.53 -0.52 29.61
C PRO A 134 -22.50 -0.50 28.42
N ASN A 135 -23.43 0.45 28.39
CA ASN A 135 -24.45 0.61 27.36
C ASN A 135 -24.09 1.73 26.34
N HIS A 136 -22.83 2.15 26.24
CA HIS A 136 -22.43 3.18 25.30
C HIS A 136 -22.52 2.68 23.86
N LEU A 137 -23.58 3.09 23.14
CA LEU A 137 -23.94 2.56 21.82
C LEU A 137 -22.85 2.74 20.78
N LEU A 138 -22.22 3.93 20.73
CA LEU A 138 -21.17 4.22 19.72
C LEU A 138 -19.94 3.34 19.91
N THR A 139 -19.53 3.08 21.15
CA THR A 139 -18.41 2.18 21.45
C THR A 139 -18.72 0.74 21.03
N ARG A 140 -19.92 0.23 21.37
CA ARG A 140 -20.33 -1.13 20.99
C ARG A 140 -20.45 -1.32 19.48
N LEU A 141 -21.01 -0.33 18.77
CA LEU A 141 -21.05 -0.34 17.30
C LEU A 141 -19.65 -0.37 16.68
N PHE A 142 -18.75 0.44 17.21
CA PHE A 142 -17.37 0.49 16.72
C PHE A 142 -16.62 -0.83 17.00
N LEU A 143 -16.85 -1.44 18.16
CA LEU A 143 -16.31 -2.77 18.44
C LEU A 143 -16.89 -3.84 17.51
N ALA A 144 -18.22 -3.81 17.27
CA ALA A 144 -18.83 -4.71 16.29
C ALA A 144 -18.25 -4.54 14.89
N GLU A 145 -18.00 -3.30 14.47
CA GLU A 145 -17.36 -2.99 13.19
C GLU A 145 -15.97 -3.61 13.08
N ARG A 146 -15.12 -3.45 14.11
CA ARG A 146 -13.79 -4.06 14.16
C ARG A 146 -13.83 -5.59 14.15
N LEU A 147 -14.78 -6.19 14.88
CA LEU A 147 -14.96 -7.63 14.90
C LEU A 147 -15.42 -8.18 13.53
N ILE A 148 -16.25 -7.44 12.79
CA ILE A 148 -16.61 -7.77 11.40
C ILE A 148 -15.34 -7.76 10.52
N ASP A 149 -14.47 -6.77 10.68
CA ASP A 149 -13.21 -6.68 9.92
C ASP A 149 -12.29 -7.87 10.22
N GLN A 150 -12.25 -8.31 11.48
CA GLN A 150 -11.50 -9.49 11.95
C GLN A 150 -12.17 -10.84 11.63
N GLU A 151 -13.33 -10.83 10.98
CA GLU A 151 -14.13 -12.02 10.65
C GLU A 151 -14.61 -12.81 11.89
N GLN A 152 -14.68 -12.12 13.04
CA GLN A 152 -15.22 -12.65 14.29
C GLN A 152 -16.72 -12.35 14.38
N TYR A 153 -17.49 -12.96 13.49
CA TYR A 153 -18.90 -12.60 13.28
C TYR A 153 -19.79 -12.87 14.47
N ASP A 154 -19.56 -13.95 15.21
CA ASP A 154 -20.34 -14.25 16.43
C ASP A 154 -20.13 -13.21 17.52
N ALA A 155 -18.87 -12.83 17.78
CA ALA A 155 -18.57 -11.76 18.73
C ALA A 155 -19.13 -10.40 18.28
N ALA A 156 -19.12 -10.12 16.97
CA ALA A 156 -19.74 -8.92 16.42
C ALA A 156 -21.26 -8.91 16.66
N ARG A 157 -21.95 -10.03 16.45
CA ARG A 157 -23.39 -10.17 16.76
C ARG A 157 -23.69 -9.91 18.23
N GLU A 158 -22.87 -10.40 19.14
CA GLU A 158 -23.05 -10.14 20.57
C GLU A 158 -23.03 -8.64 20.88
N GLN A 159 -22.08 -7.87 20.31
CA GLN A 159 -22.05 -6.42 20.48
C GLN A 159 -23.27 -5.74 19.87
N LEU A 160 -23.71 -6.16 18.68
CA LEU A 160 -24.89 -5.61 18.01
C LEU A 160 -26.18 -5.91 18.79
N VAL A 161 -26.32 -7.11 19.39
CA VAL A 161 -27.44 -7.46 20.25
C VAL A 161 -27.50 -6.54 21.47
N GLN A 162 -26.36 -6.23 22.10
CA GLN A 162 -26.32 -5.26 23.22
C GLN A 162 -26.77 -3.85 22.77
N VAL A 163 -26.39 -3.40 21.58
CA VAL A 163 -26.90 -2.14 21.03
C VAL A 163 -28.42 -2.18 20.86
N LEU A 164 -28.94 -3.27 20.28
CA LEU A 164 -30.38 -3.44 20.00
C LEU A 164 -31.23 -3.66 21.25
N GLN A 165 -30.68 -4.18 22.35
CA GLN A 165 -31.35 -4.23 23.65
C GLN A 165 -31.60 -2.83 24.23
N VAL A 166 -30.66 -1.89 24.00
CA VAL A 166 -30.81 -0.50 24.44
C VAL A 166 -31.69 0.30 23.47
N ASN A 167 -31.45 0.13 22.16
CA ASN A 167 -32.22 0.81 21.12
C ASN A 167 -32.63 -0.18 20.01
N PRO A 168 -33.82 -0.80 20.11
CA PRO A 168 -34.33 -1.74 19.10
C PRO A 168 -34.50 -1.12 17.69
N ARG A 169 -34.51 0.22 17.58
CA ARG A 169 -34.66 0.95 16.32
C ARG A 169 -33.34 1.45 15.76
N HIS A 170 -32.21 0.89 16.20
CA HIS A 170 -30.90 1.34 15.71
C HIS A 170 -30.59 0.78 14.33
N SER A 171 -30.92 1.56 13.26
CA SER A 171 -30.81 1.14 11.85
C SER A 171 -29.41 0.65 11.47
N GLN A 172 -28.35 1.31 11.93
CA GLN A 172 -26.96 0.90 11.66
C GLN A 172 -26.62 -0.46 12.28
N ALA A 173 -27.15 -0.76 13.48
CA ALA A 173 -26.92 -2.08 14.09
C ALA A 173 -27.59 -3.20 13.29
N TRP A 174 -28.81 -2.98 12.81
CA TRP A 174 -29.49 -3.91 11.91
C TRP A 174 -28.79 -4.01 10.54
N ALA A 175 -28.26 -2.89 10.01
CA ALA A 175 -27.46 -2.90 8.77
C ALA A 175 -26.21 -3.77 8.91
N TYR A 176 -25.53 -3.71 10.06
CA TYR A 176 -24.37 -4.57 10.32
C TYR A 176 -24.74 -6.06 10.53
N MET A 177 -25.94 -6.36 11.07
CA MET A 177 -26.47 -7.74 11.07
C MET A 177 -26.67 -8.25 9.63
N ALA A 178 -27.16 -7.39 8.72
CA ALA A 178 -27.30 -7.72 7.30
C ALA A 178 -25.93 -7.92 6.63
N VAL A 179 -24.92 -7.10 6.97
CA VAL A 179 -23.54 -7.27 6.48
C VAL A 179 -22.97 -8.63 6.90
N ILE A 180 -23.13 -9.02 8.16
CA ILE A 180 -22.63 -10.31 8.65
C ILE A 180 -23.30 -11.45 7.88
N ALA A 181 -24.63 -11.44 7.73
CA ALA A 181 -25.36 -12.44 6.96
C ALA A 181 -24.89 -12.51 5.49
N HIS A 182 -24.62 -11.34 4.86
CA HIS A 182 -24.07 -11.26 3.51
C HIS A 182 -22.69 -11.92 3.43
N LEU A 183 -21.79 -11.63 4.38
CA LEU A 183 -20.43 -12.17 4.42
C LEU A 183 -20.39 -13.68 4.67
N GLU A 184 -21.38 -14.21 5.38
CA GLU A 184 -21.60 -15.64 5.60
C GLU A 184 -22.40 -16.33 4.48
N ASN A 185 -22.75 -15.59 3.41
CA ASN A 185 -23.54 -16.07 2.29
C ASN A 185 -24.98 -16.50 2.67
N ASP A 186 -25.53 -15.98 3.77
CA ASP A 186 -26.93 -16.14 4.19
C ASP A 186 -27.80 -15.05 3.56
N LEU A 187 -28.21 -15.27 2.31
CA LEU A 187 -29.05 -14.33 1.55
C LEU A 187 -30.42 -14.10 2.20
N SER A 188 -30.95 -15.09 2.91
CA SER A 188 -32.24 -14.97 3.60
C SER A 188 -32.15 -14.10 4.84
N GLY A 189 -31.10 -14.29 5.64
CA GLY A 189 -30.79 -13.46 6.79
C GLY A 189 -30.48 -12.02 6.38
N GLU A 190 -29.67 -11.83 5.32
CA GLU A 190 -29.37 -10.50 4.78
C GLU A 190 -30.65 -9.74 4.44
N GLN A 191 -31.57 -10.35 3.66
CA GLN A 191 -32.83 -9.73 3.27
C GLN A 191 -33.72 -9.43 4.49
N ALA A 192 -33.79 -10.32 5.47
CA ALA A 192 -34.58 -10.14 6.69
C ALA A 192 -34.05 -8.94 7.52
N TRP A 193 -32.74 -8.92 7.78
CA TRP A 193 -32.12 -7.83 8.56
C TRP A 193 -32.17 -6.49 7.83
N HIS A 194 -31.95 -6.48 6.51
CA HIS A 194 -32.11 -5.29 5.69
C HIS A 194 -33.52 -4.74 5.77
N THR A 195 -34.54 -5.61 5.68
CA THR A 195 -35.95 -5.21 5.78
C THR A 195 -36.27 -4.58 7.14
N ILE A 196 -35.73 -5.14 8.21
CA ILE A 196 -35.89 -4.56 9.57
C ILE A 196 -35.18 -3.22 9.66
N ALA A 197 -33.94 -3.12 9.17
CA ALA A 197 -33.17 -1.88 9.19
C ALA A 197 -33.86 -0.74 8.44
N SER A 198 -34.56 -1.06 7.33
CA SER A 198 -35.25 -0.11 6.44
C SER A 198 -36.69 0.24 6.87
N GLN A 199 -37.14 -0.19 8.05
CA GLN A 199 -38.50 0.15 8.54
C GLN A 199 -38.67 1.66 8.85
N TRP A 200 -37.57 2.37 8.99
CA TRP A 200 -37.57 3.80 9.27
C TRP A 200 -37.14 4.59 8.01
N PRO A 201 -38.09 5.20 7.27
CA PRO A 201 -37.84 5.78 5.95
C PRO A 201 -36.77 6.87 5.91
N GLU A 202 -36.53 7.56 7.03
CA GLU A 202 -35.54 8.63 7.07
C GLU A 202 -34.09 8.16 7.06
N GLU A 203 -33.86 6.95 7.53
CA GLU A 203 -32.56 6.30 7.56
C GLU A 203 -32.43 5.22 6.48
N ASP A 204 -33.44 5.02 5.65
CA ASP A 204 -33.47 3.93 4.66
C ASP A 204 -32.32 4.04 3.63
N ALA A 205 -31.97 5.27 3.20
CA ALA A 205 -30.81 5.49 2.36
C ALA A 205 -29.48 5.25 3.10
N ASP A 206 -29.42 5.63 4.39
CA ASP A 206 -28.22 5.38 5.22
C ASP A 206 -28.00 3.89 5.46
N VAL A 207 -29.05 3.07 5.55
CA VAL A 207 -28.94 1.60 5.68
C VAL A 207 -28.17 1.03 4.52
N ASP A 208 -28.56 1.32 3.28
CA ASP A 208 -27.86 0.86 2.08
C ASP A 208 -26.42 1.43 2.04
N TYR A 209 -26.23 2.69 2.45
CA TYR A 209 -24.89 3.29 2.55
C TYR A 209 -23.99 2.52 3.52
N TRP A 210 -24.44 2.21 4.75
CA TRP A 210 -23.61 1.50 5.74
C TRP A 210 -23.27 0.07 5.29
N ILE A 211 -24.24 -0.65 4.72
CA ILE A 211 -23.98 -1.97 4.13
C ILE A 211 -22.94 -1.87 3.03
N GLY A 212 -23.15 -0.98 2.05
CA GLY A 212 -22.23 -0.78 0.94
C GLY A 212 -20.83 -0.36 1.38
N LEU A 213 -20.72 0.56 2.35
CA LEU A 213 -19.44 1.00 2.91
C LEU A 213 -18.67 -0.18 3.51
N LYS A 214 -19.32 -0.98 4.35
CA LYS A 214 -18.66 -2.12 5.01
C LYS A 214 -18.24 -3.20 4.01
N LEU A 215 -19.06 -3.47 2.99
CA LEU A 215 -18.69 -4.39 1.92
C LEU A 215 -17.49 -3.88 1.12
N SER A 216 -17.43 -2.58 0.82
CA SER A 216 -16.27 -1.97 0.13
C SER A 216 -15.00 -2.06 0.99
N GLN A 217 -15.09 -1.89 2.30
CA GLN A 217 -13.97 -2.09 3.24
C GLN A 217 -13.48 -3.56 3.27
N LYS A 218 -14.37 -4.51 2.96
CA LYS A 218 -14.03 -5.94 2.79
C LYS A 218 -13.65 -6.29 1.34
N TYR A 219 -13.23 -5.30 0.53
CA TYR A 219 -12.84 -5.47 -0.89
C TYR A 219 -13.97 -5.91 -1.83
N ARG A 220 -15.22 -5.98 -1.37
CA ARG A 220 -16.39 -6.33 -2.17
C ARG A 220 -16.95 -5.13 -2.93
N PHE A 221 -16.10 -4.47 -3.74
CA PHE A 221 -16.41 -3.18 -4.37
C PHE A 221 -17.63 -3.23 -5.30
N THR A 222 -17.85 -4.33 -6.01
CA THR A 222 -19.04 -4.49 -6.90
C THR A 222 -20.32 -4.54 -6.08
N GLU A 223 -20.32 -5.26 -4.98
CA GLU A 223 -21.43 -5.40 -4.06
C GLU A 223 -21.66 -4.07 -3.32
N GLY A 224 -20.58 -3.45 -2.81
CA GLY A 224 -20.60 -2.13 -2.21
C GLY A 224 -21.18 -1.07 -3.13
N ALA A 225 -20.69 -0.97 -4.38
CA ALA A 225 -21.21 -0.04 -5.38
C ALA A 225 -22.71 -0.27 -5.67
N THR A 226 -23.18 -1.51 -5.62
CA THR A 226 -24.61 -1.84 -5.81
C THR A 226 -25.45 -1.24 -4.69
N TYR A 227 -25.01 -1.40 -3.44
CA TYR A 227 -25.69 -0.81 -2.28
C TYR A 227 -25.61 0.72 -2.29
N GLN A 228 -24.49 1.32 -2.69
CA GLN A 228 -24.40 2.78 -2.81
C GLN A 228 -25.36 3.33 -3.88
N ARG A 229 -25.54 2.63 -5.01
CA ARG A 229 -26.56 3.00 -6.00
C ARG A 229 -27.97 2.91 -5.45
N ARG A 230 -28.29 1.89 -4.64
CA ARG A 230 -29.59 1.77 -3.96
C ARG A 230 -29.82 2.95 -3.01
N ALA A 231 -28.81 3.33 -2.23
CA ALA A 231 -28.88 4.51 -1.36
C ALA A 231 -29.19 5.79 -2.17
N LEU A 232 -28.53 5.96 -3.33
CA LEU A 232 -28.75 7.12 -4.21
C LEU A 232 -30.10 7.11 -4.93
N VAL A 233 -30.69 5.95 -5.19
CA VAL A 233 -32.08 5.86 -5.70
C VAL A 233 -33.07 6.38 -4.64
N LYS A 234 -32.86 6.06 -3.37
CA LYS A 234 -33.69 6.51 -2.25
C LYS A 234 -33.44 7.99 -1.90
N ASN A 235 -32.19 8.40 -1.90
CA ASN A 235 -31.80 9.80 -1.66
C ASN A 235 -30.72 10.25 -2.67
N PRO A 236 -31.11 10.89 -3.78
CA PRO A 236 -30.16 11.36 -4.80
C PRO A 236 -29.11 12.39 -4.31
N LEU A 237 -29.36 13.04 -3.16
CA LEU A 237 -28.46 14.02 -2.56
C LEU A 237 -27.59 13.44 -1.45
N HIS A 238 -27.55 12.12 -1.28
CA HIS A 238 -26.74 11.45 -0.26
C HIS A 238 -25.25 11.53 -0.57
N THR A 239 -24.58 12.60 -0.09
CA THR A 239 -23.17 12.91 -0.42
C THR A 239 -22.22 11.77 -0.08
N ARG A 240 -22.35 11.15 1.13
CA ARG A 240 -21.49 10.04 1.55
C ARG A 240 -21.60 8.81 0.64
N ALA A 241 -22.82 8.44 0.22
CA ALA A 241 -23.01 7.34 -0.71
C ALA A 241 -22.42 7.66 -2.10
N ARG A 242 -22.53 8.92 -2.54
CA ARG A 242 -22.02 9.37 -3.83
C ARG A 242 -20.49 9.33 -3.88
N ILE A 243 -19.81 9.82 -2.85
CA ILE A 243 -18.33 9.77 -2.80
C ILE A 243 -17.80 8.34 -2.62
N GLN A 244 -18.49 7.51 -1.82
CA GLN A 244 -18.14 6.10 -1.69
C GLN A 244 -18.31 5.36 -3.03
N LEU A 245 -19.41 5.59 -3.74
CA LEU A 245 -19.63 5.02 -5.08
C LEU A 245 -18.53 5.47 -6.06
N SER A 246 -18.12 6.73 -6.00
CA SER A 246 -17.00 7.24 -6.81
C SER A 246 -15.73 6.41 -6.55
N GLN A 247 -15.35 6.22 -5.29
CA GLN A 247 -14.17 5.43 -4.92
C GLN A 247 -14.28 3.97 -5.38
N ASP A 248 -15.42 3.32 -5.15
CA ASP A 248 -15.65 1.95 -5.56
C ASP A 248 -15.52 1.77 -7.08
N LEU A 249 -16.06 2.71 -7.84
CA LEU A 249 -15.98 2.70 -9.31
C LEU A 249 -14.55 2.92 -9.80
N LEU A 250 -13.80 3.82 -9.18
CA LEU A 250 -12.39 4.05 -9.50
C LEU A 250 -11.53 2.80 -9.20
N ARG A 251 -11.83 2.06 -8.12
CA ARG A 251 -11.18 0.78 -7.78
C ARG A 251 -11.56 -0.34 -8.73
N LEU A 252 -12.76 -0.28 -9.30
CA LEU A 252 -13.24 -1.22 -10.33
C LEU A 252 -12.80 -0.85 -11.76
N GLY A 253 -12.00 0.21 -11.95
CA GLY A 253 -11.58 0.69 -13.27
C GLY A 253 -12.68 1.41 -14.08
N LYS A 254 -13.83 1.70 -13.47
CA LYS A 254 -14.94 2.44 -14.09
C LYS A 254 -14.74 3.96 -13.96
N GLU A 255 -13.63 4.43 -14.50
CA GLU A 255 -13.10 5.76 -14.24
C GLU A 255 -14.02 6.89 -14.62
N LYS A 256 -14.64 6.84 -15.82
CA LYS A 256 -15.49 7.91 -16.31
C LYS A 256 -16.61 8.27 -15.32
N GLU A 257 -17.34 7.26 -14.85
CA GLU A 257 -18.42 7.44 -13.88
C GLU A 257 -17.87 7.84 -12.51
N GLY A 258 -16.77 7.21 -12.06
CA GLY A 258 -16.13 7.53 -10.79
C GLY A 258 -15.71 8.98 -10.70
N TRP A 259 -14.99 9.50 -11.70
CA TRP A 259 -14.56 10.90 -11.73
C TRP A 259 -15.73 11.88 -11.81
N GLN A 260 -16.79 11.56 -12.57
CA GLN A 260 -18.00 12.40 -12.62
C GLN A 260 -18.69 12.52 -11.27
N LEU A 261 -18.73 11.46 -10.49
CA LEU A 261 -19.33 11.49 -9.16
C LEU A 261 -18.47 12.30 -8.17
N ALA A 262 -17.13 12.18 -8.23
CA ALA A 262 -16.23 13.02 -7.43
C ALA A 262 -16.41 14.50 -7.74
N ASP A 263 -16.48 14.88 -9.03
CA ASP A 263 -16.77 16.26 -9.46
C ASP A 263 -18.09 16.76 -8.89
N ALA A 264 -19.16 15.97 -8.98
CA ALA A 264 -20.48 16.36 -8.50
C ALA A 264 -20.50 16.59 -6.98
N VAL A 265 -19.74 15.77 -6.21
CA VAL A 265 -19.59 15.99 -4.77
C VAL A 265 -18.78 17.26 -4.49
N ASN A 266 -17.65 17.47 -5.15
CA ASN A 266 -16.80 18.65 -4.96
C ASN A 266 -17.52 19.96 -5.32
N GLN A 267 -18.43 19.94 -6.30
CA GLN A 267 -19.28 21.08 -6.64
C GLN A 267 -20.37 21.35 -5.59
N GLN A 268 -20.89 20.29 -4.97
CA GLN A 268 -21.93 20.40 -3.95
C GLN A 268 -21.35 20.78 -2.58
N ASP A 269 -20.21 20.23 -2.22
CA ASP A 269 -19.48 20.43 -0.97
C ASP A 269 -17.98 20.57 -1.25
N GLN A 270 -17.51 21.81 -1.35
CA GLN A 270 -16.09 22.12 -1.58
C GLN A 270 -15.18 21.76 -0.38
N TYR A 271 -15.76 21.41 0.75
CA TYR A 271 -15.06 21.01 1.98
C TYR A 271 -15.03 19.48 2.17
N ASP A 272 -15.60 18.72 1.25
CA ASP A 272 -15.39 17.27 1.22
C ASP A 272 -13.94 16.97 0.79
N ILE A 273 -13.15 16.50 1.73
CA ILE A 273 -11.71 16.31 1.54
C ILE A 273 -11.43 15.28 0.45
N VAL A 274 -12.19 14.17 0.42
CA VAL A 274 -11.98 13.08 -0.54
C VAL A 274 -12.30 13.54 -1.95
N ALA A 275 -13.44 14.20 -2.14
CA ALA A 275 -13.84 14.73 -3.44
C ALA A 275 -12.83 15.76 -3.96
N HIS A 276 -12.40 16.69 -3.10
CA HIS A 276 -11.42 17.72 -3.46
C HIS A 276 -10.08 17.09 -3.87
N ASN A 277 -9.58 16.12 -3.11
CA ASN A 277 -8.33 15.42 -3.39
C ASN A 277 -8.43 14.66 -4.71
N LEU A 278 -9.50 13.90 -4.94
CA LEU A 278 -9.69 13.12 -6.16
C LEU A 278 -9.76 14.02 -7.40
N VAL A 279 -10.50 15.12 -7.34
CA VAL A 279 -10.60 16.06 -8.47
C VAL A 279 -9.23 16.69 -8.79
N THR A 280 -8.50 17.10 -7.76
CA THR A 280 -7.12 17.62 -7.91
C THR A 280 -6.18 16.60 -8.51
N LEU A 281 -6.27 15.35 -8.08
CA LEU A 281 -5.46 14.25 -8.61
C LEU A 281 -5.75 13.97 -10.08
N ARG A 282 -7.02 13.94 -10.48
CA ARG A 282 -7.42 13.72 -11.88
C ARG A 282 -6.72 14.68 -12.83
N ASP A 283 -6.63 15.96 -12.45
CA ASP A 283 -5.98 16.98 -13.27
C ASP A 283 -4.48 16.72 -13.43
N ARG A 284 -3.82 16.15 -12.41
CA ARG A 284 -2.42 15.69 -12.51
C ARG A 284 -2.27 14.46 -13.40
N LEU A 285 -3.17 13.48 -13.28
CA LEU A 285 -3.17 12.27 -14.10
C LEU A 285 -3.33 12.56 -15.60
N ALA A 286 -3.95 13.68 -15.99
CA ALA A 286 -4.00 14.12 -17.38
C ALA A 286 -2.61 14.37 -17.99
N GLY A 287 -1.58 14.61 -17.17
CA GLY A 287 -0.18 14.72 -17.57
C GLY A 287 0.56 13.39 -17.76
N PHE A 288 0.00 12.28 -17.29
CA PHE A 288 0.64 10.96 -17.37
C PHE A 288 0.64 10.43 -18.80
N ARG A 289 1.63 9.58 -19.11
CA ARG A 289 1.67 8.79 -20.33
C ARG A 289 0.97 7.46 -20.12
N THR A 290 0.14 7.10 -21.11
CA THR A 290 -0.51 5.78 -21.16
C THR A 290 0.25 4.86 -22.11
N LEU A 291 0.53 3.65 -21.66
CA LEU A 291 1.12 2.55 -22.40
C LEU A 291 0.15 1.37 -22.40
N GLU A 292 0.01 0.69 -23.54
CA GLU A 292 -0.96 -0.42 -23.67
C GLU A 292 -0.29 -1.64 -24.31
N ARG A 293 -0.46 -2.81 -23.68
CA ARG A 293 0.02 -4.09 -24.20
C ARG A 293 -0.69 -5.25 -23.47
N ASP A 294 -1.02 -6.31 -24.19
CA ASP A 294 -1.49 -7.58 -23.63
C ASP A 294 -2.63 -7.45 -22.60
N GLY A 295 -3.59 -6.53 -22.83
CA GLY A 295 -4.70 -6.28 -21.91
C GLY A 295 -4.35 -5.42 -20.69
N PHE A 296 -3.13 -4.87 -20.60
CA PHE A 296 -2.72 -3.89 -19.62
C PHE A 296 -2.86 -2.46 -20.13
N ILE A 297 -3.30 -1.56 -19.25
CA ILE A 297 -3.26 -0.11 -19.44
C ILE A 297 -2.39 0.44 -18.30
N VAL A 298 -1.15 0.82 -18.63
CA VAL A 298 -0.18 1.35 -17.67
C VAL A 298 -0.15 2.88 -17.80
N ARG A 299 -0.35 3.59 -16.69
CA ARG A 299 -0.23 5.05 -16.59
C ARG A 299 0.89 5.42 -15.64
N MET A 300 1.79 6.25 -16.08
CA MET A 300 2.91 6.72 -15.27
C MET A 300 3.39 8.08 -15.76
N ASP A 301 4.21 8.74 -14.96
CA ASP A 301 4.84 10.00 -15.34
C ASP A 301 5.51 9.88 -16.72
N ARG A 302 5.47 10.94 -17.53
CA ARG A 302 5.98 10.91 -18.92
C ARG A 302 7.46 10.58 -19.02
N ARG A 303 8.27 11.15 -18.11
CA ARG A 303 9.71 10.90 -18.04
C ARG A 303 9.98 9.47 -17.64
N GLU A 304 9.35 9.01 -16.57
CA GLU A 304 9.48 7.64 -16.08
C GLU A 304 8.99 6.60 -17.10
N ALA A 305 7.91 6.88 -17.80
CA ALA A 305 7.41 6.03 -18.88
C ALA A 305 8.40 5.84 -20.03
N THR A 306 9.24 6.87 -20.31
CA THR A 306 10.30 6.77 -21.31
C THR A 306 11.48 5.95 -20.77
N ILE A 307 11.79 6.07 -19.48
CA ILE A 307 12.94 5.42 -18.84
C ILE A 307 12.70 3.91 -18.67
N TYR A 308 11.56 3.50 -18.09
CA TYR A 308 11.34 2.09 -17.76
C TYR A 308 9.93 1.54 -18.06
N GLY A 309 9.06 2.31 -18.73
CA GLY A 309 7.71 1.87 -19.06
C GLY A 309 7.62 0.57 -19.87
N GLU A 310 8.57 0.35 -20.81
CA GLU A 310 8.66 -0.90 -21.57
C GLU A 310 9.02 -2.09 -20.68
N ARG A 311 9.86 -1.90 -19.67
CA ARG A 311 10.19 -2.93 -18.67
C ARG A 311 8.99 -3.29 -17.82
N VAL A 312 8.18 -2.29 -17.42
CA VAL A 312 6.92 -2.51 -16.70
C VAL A 312 5.99 -3.41 -17.51
N LEU A 313 5.77 -3.10 -18.80
CA LEU A 313 4.92 -3.93 -19.66
C LEU A 313 5.47 -5.35 -19.85
N ALA A 314 6.78 -5.50 -20.01
CA ALA A 314 7.42 -6.81 -20.13
C ALA A 314 7.27 -7.66 -18.87
N LEU A 315 7.45 -7.04 -17.70
CA LEU A 315 7.24 -7.70 -16.39
C LEU A 315 5.80 -8.17 -16.22
N LEU A 316 4.82 -7.30 -16.48
CA LEU A 316 3.40 -7.62 -16.35
C LEU A 316 2.97 -8.73 -17.32
N SER A 317 3.48 -8.74 -18.55
CA SER A 317 3.22 -9.82 -19.51
C SER A 317 3.80 -11.16 -19.02
N ARG A 318 5.02 -11.15 -18.45
CA ARG A 318 5.65 -12.33 -17.83
C ARG A 318 4.85 -12.81 -16.61
N ALA A 319 4.46 -11.90 -15.72
CA ALA A 319 3.65 -12.22 -14.52
C ALA A 319 2.30 -12.84 -14.92
N ARG A 320 1.63 -12.27 -15.93
CA ARG A 320 0.39 -12.81 -16.49
C ARG A 320 0.57 -14.24 -16.97
N GLN A 321 1.58 -14.50 -17.79
CA GLN A 321 1.84 -15.84 -18.32
C GLN A 321 2.11 -16.85 -17.20
N SER A 322 2.86 -16.47 -16.18
CA SER A 322 3.20 -17.34 -15.05
C SER A 322 1.98 -17.57 -14.14
N LEU A 323 1.47 -16.51 -13.54
CA LEU A 323 0.49 -16.61 -12.44
C LEU A 323 -0.92 -16.94 -12.93
N ALA A 324 -1.41 -16.34 -14.03
CA ALA A 324 -2.72 -16.66 -14.52
C ALA A 324 -2.82 -18.12 -15.01
N THR A 325 -1.73 -18.66 -15.59
CA THR A 325 -1.64 -20.08 -15.95
C THR A 325 -1.60 -20.97 -14.71
N LYS A 326 -0.76 -20.63 -13.73
CA LYS A 326 -0.58 -21.42 -12.49
C LYS A 326 -1.90 -21.55 -11.71
N TYR A 327 -2.69 -20.50 -11.66
CA TYR A 327 -3.95 -20.46 -10.91
C TYR A 327 -5.21 -20.71 -11.76
N ASP A 328 -5.08 -21.05 -13.04
CA ASP A 328 -6.18 -21.31 -13.97
C ASP A 328 -7.19 -20.14 -14.02
N VAL A 329 -6.70 -18.92 -14.27
CA VAL A 329 -7.52 -17.71 -14.28
C VAL A 329 -7.54 -17.10 -15.68
N ILE A 330 -8.74 -16.85 -16.19
CA ILE A 330 -8.96 -15.99 -17.35
C ILE A 330 -9.22 -14.58 -16.81
N LEU A 331 -8.27 -13.69 -17.02
CA LEU A 331 -8.35 -12.33 -16.49
C LEU A 331 -9.44 -11.50 -17.16
N ARG A 332 -10.15 -10.72 -16.36
CA ARG A 332 -11.01 -9.63 -16.84
C ARG A 332 -10.13 -8.46 -17.23
N GLU A 333 -10.20 -8.06 -18.46
CA GLU A 333 -9.42 -6.97 -19.05
C GLU A 333 -10.28 -5.71 -19.29
N PRO A 334 -9.67 -4.54 -19.35
CA PRO A 334 -8.26 -4.29 -19.09
C PRO A 334 -7.89 -4.33 -17.60
N VAL A 335 -6.61 -4.62 -17.29
CA VAL A 335 -6.00 -4.41 -15.98
C VAL A 335 -5.29 -3.05 -16.03
N HIS A 336 -5.71 -2.14 -15.15
CA HIS A 336 -5.11 -0.82 -15.03
C HIS A 336 -3.96 -0.83 -14.03
N VAL A 337 -2.82 -0.25 -14.40
CA VAL A 337 -1.65 -0.10 -13.51
C VAL A 337 -1.26 1.38 -13.50
N GLU A 338 -1.30 2.00 -12.34
CA GLU A 338 -0.99 3.41 -12.16
C GLU A 338 0.21 3.55 -11.23
N ILE A 339 1.31 4.13 -11.74
CA ILE A 339 2.57 4.27 -11.01
C ILE A 339 2.81 5.77 -10.73
N PHE A 340 2.96 6.10 -9.45
CA PHE A 340 2.98 7.47 -8.96
C PHE A 340 4.37 7.90 -8.49
N PRO A 341 4.93 9.00 -9.02
CA PRO A 341 6.19 9.56 -8.56
C PRO A 341 6.08 10.33 -7.23
N ASP A 342 4.86 10.54 -6.75
CA ASP A 342 4.55 11.26 -5.52
C ASP A 342 3.68 10.39 -4.59
N GLN A 343 4.19 10.14 -3.37
CA GLN A 343 3.51 9.32 -2.35
C GLN A 343 2.12 9.86 -2.00
N ARG A 344 1.94 11.19 -2.02
CA ARG A 344 0.65 11.81 -1.73
C ARG A 344 -0.38 11.48 -2.80
N ASP A 345 0.01 11.52 -4.07
CA ASP A 345 -0.87 11.22 -5.20
C ASP A 345 -1.25 9.74 -5.21
N PHE A 346 -0.31 8.85 -4.93
CA PHE A 346 -0.57 7.43 -4.69
C PHE A 346 -1.59 7.22 -3.58
N ALA A 347 -1.39 7.86 -2.42
CA ALA A 347 -2.28 7.71 -1.27
C ALA A 347 -3.69 8.25 -1.56
N ILE A 348 -3.81 9.40 -2.25
CA ILE A 348 -5.10 9.97 -2.67
C ILE A 348 -5.81 9.02 -3.64
N ARG A 349 -5.10 8.47 -4.64
CA ARG A 349 -5.70 7.53 -5.60
C ARG A 349 -6.20 6.25 -4.94
N THR A 350 -5.45 5.75 -3.98
CA THR A 350 -5.69 4.48 -3.29
C THR A 350 -6.76 4.62 -2.20
N PHE A 351 -6.61 5.63 -1.34
CA PHE A 351 -7.40 5.79 -0.11
C PHE A 351 -8.33 7.01 -0.12
N GLY A 352 -8.19 7.91 -1.09
CA GLY A 352 -8.91 9.21 -1.14
C GLY A 352 -8.26 10.31 -0.32
N LEU A 353 -7.18 10.01 0.42
CA LEU A 353 -6.56 10.89 1.41
C LEU A 353 -5.04 10.75 1.37
N PRO A 354 -4.30 11.83 1.67
CA PRO A 354 -2.86 11.74 1.85
C PRO A 354 -2.53 10.89 3.09
N GLY A 355 -1.39 10.21 3.08
CA GLY A 355 -0.96 9.30 4.14
C GLY A 355 -0.50 7.96 3.57
N GLY A 356 -0.70 6.87 4.32
CA GLY A 356 -0.34 5.53 3.82
C GLY A 356 1.17 5.35 3.60
N ALA A 357 2.01 6.02 4.41
CA ALA A 357 3.45 5.78 4.39
C ALA A 357 3.73 4.29 4.65
N GLY A 358 4.62 3.71 3.86
CA GLY A 358 4.97 2.29 3.95
C GLY A 358 4.22 1.37 2.99
N PHE A 359 3.14 1.80 2.35
CA PHE A 359 2.55 1.04 1.24
C PHE A 359 3.34 1.29 -0.05
N LEU A 360 3.79 0.20 -0.68
CA LEU A 360 4.53 0.23 -1.95
C LEU A 360 3.58 0.09 -3.15
N GLY A 361 2.56 -0.72 -3.01
CA GLY A 361 1.49 -0.92 -3.97
C GLY A 361 0.18 -1.29 -3.28
N VAL A 362 -0.91 -1.26 -4.01
CA VAL A 362 -2.23 -1.78 -3.62
C VAL A 362 -2.99 -2.22 -4.86
N CYS A 363 -3.54 -3.42 -4.81
CA CYS A 363 -4.38 -3.97 -5.87
C CYS A 363 -5.85 -4.09 -5.43
N PHE A 364 -6.76 -3.72 -6.32
CA PHE A 364 -8.22 -3.82 -6.13
C PHE A 364 -8.86 -4.94 -7.00
N GLY A 365 -8.03 -5.76 -7.64
CA GLY A 365 -8.46 -6.85 -8.53
C GLY A 365 -8.41 -6.51 -10.02
N SER A 366 -8.76 -5.29 -10.43
CA SER A 366 -8.64 -4.82 -11.83
C SER A 366 -7.83 -3.54 -11.96
N VAL A 367 -7.45 -2.95 -10.84
CA VAL A 367 -6.63 -1.74 -10.76
C VAL A 367 -5.52 -1.98 -9.76
N ILE A 368 -4.29 -1.72 -10.17
CA ILE A 368 -3.10 -1.64 -9.34
C ILE A 368 -2.71 -0.17 -9.23
N THR A 369 -2.45 0.29 -8.03
CA THR A 369 -1.77 1.56 -7.77
C THR A 369 -0.43 1.26 -7.11
N ALA A 370 0.66 1.86 -7.57
CA ALA A 370 1.99 1.61 -7.05
C ALA A 370 2.79 2.91 -6.90
N ASN A 371 3.67 2.93 -5.93
CA ASN A 371 4.67 3.98 -5.78
C ASN A 371 5.83 3.74 -6.76
N SER A 372 6.24 4.78 -7.46
CA SER A 372 7.47 4.73 -8.24
C SER A 372 8.70 4.82 -7.32
N PRO A 373 9.87 4.37 -7.76
CA PRO A 373 11.12 4.60 -7.05
C PRO A 373 11.39 6.06 -6.67
N ALA A 374 10.90 7.03 -7.47
CA ALA A 374 11.04 8.46 -7.18
C ALA A 374 10.37 8.89 -5.87
N SER A 375 9.29 8.22 -5.46
CA SER A 375 8.56 8.54 -4.22
C SER A 375 9.21 7.98 -2.96
N GLN A 376 10.22 7.12 -3.07
CA GLN A 376 10.79 6.32 -1.98
C GLN A 376 12.18 6.81 -1.50
N GLY A 377 12.73 7.89 -2.10
CA GLY A 377 14.03 8.44 -1.75
C GLY A 377 15.22 7.65 -2.29
N ASP A 378 16.32 7.60 -1.52
CA ASP A 378 17.61 7.09 -2.01
C ASP A 378 17.72 5.55 -2.04
N GLN A 379 16.88 4.87 -1.29
CA GLN A 379 16.87 3.40 -1.20
C GLN A 379 15.44 2.87 -1.46
N PRO A 380 15.00 2.91 -2.71
CA PRO A 380 13.69 2.38 -3.05
C PRO A 380 13.68 0.85 -3.00
N SER A 381 12.51 0.28 -2.76
CA SER A 381 12.26 -1.15 -2.89
C SER A 381 12.34 -1.60 -4.35
N ASN A 382 12.53 -2.90 -4.55
CA ASN A 382 12.51 -3.51 -5.88
C ASN A 382 11.12 -3.40 -6.50
N TRP A 383 10.94 -2.47 -7.46
CA TRP A 383 9.66 -2.24 -8.09
C TRP A 383 9.15 -3.42 -8.93
N GLU A 384 10.06 -4.30 -9.41
CA GLU A 384 9.66 -5.51 -10.13
C GLU A 384 9.02 -6.52 -9.16
N ALA A 385 9.58 -6.70 -7.97
CA ALA A 385 8.99 -7.52 -6.92
C ALA A 385 7.62 -6.95 -6.49
N VAL A 386 7.54 -5.63 -6.26
CA VAL A 386 6.28 -4.97 -5.89
C VAL A 386 5.20 -5.20 -6.95
N LEU A 387 5.49 -4.97 -8.23
CA LEU A 387 4.50 -5.17 -9.29
C LEU A 387 4.12 -6.65 -9.49
N TRP A 388 5.05 -7.59 -9.26
CA TRP A 388 4.74 -9.01 -9.26
C TRP A 388 3.77 -9.37 -8.14
N HIS A 389 4.02 -8.87 -6.93
CA HIS A 389 3.13 -9.01 -5.77
C HIS A 389 1.72 -8.48 -6.08
N GLU A 390 1.63 -7.25 -6.55
CA GLU A 390 0.34 -6.62 -6.87
C GLU A 390 -0.39 -7.34 -8.00
N PHE A 391 0.35 -7.87 -8.98
CA PHE A 391 -0.26 -8.65 -10.03
C PHE A 391 -0.74 -10.03 -9.55
N CYS A 392 -0.08 -10.64 -8.57
CA CYS A 392 -0.57 -11.83 -7.90
C CYS A 392 -1.96 -11.58 -7.27
N HIS A 393 -2.14 -10.41 -6.63
CA HIS A 393 -3.45 -9.99 -6.14
C HIS A 393 -4.48 -9.86 -7.28
N VAL A 394 -4.12 -9.37 -8.47
CA VAL A 394 -5.06 -9.34 -9.62
C VAL A 394 -5.60 -10.74 -9.88
N VAL A 395 -4.71 -11.72 -9.96
CA VAL A 395 -5.08 -13.12 -10.26
C VAL A 395 -5.97 -13.71 -9.16
N THR A 396 -5.57 -13.59 -7.90
CA THR A 396 -6.26 -14.21 -6.76
C THR A 396 -7.58 -13.53 -6.44
N LEU A 397 -7.64 -12.19 -6.48
CA LEU A 397 -8.87 -11.43 -6.27
C LEU A 397 -9.88 -11.65 -7.41
N GLN A 398 -9.42 -11.73 -8.65
CA GLN A 398 -10.33 -12.06 -9.76
C GLN A 398 -10.84 -13.50 -9.68
N LYS A 399 -9.99 -14.46 -9.29
CA LYS A 399 -10.39 -15.86 -9.10
C LYS A 399 -11.45 -16.00 -8.01
N THR A 400 -11.33 -15.25 -6.94
CA THR A 400 -12.23 -15.31 -5.76
C THR A 400 -13.39 -14.31 -5.83
N ASN A 401 -13.54 -13.55 -6.92
CA ASN A 401 -14.47 -12.43 -7.00
C ASN A 401 -14.36 -11.45 -5.82
N ASN A 402 -13.13 -11.15 -5.42
CA ASN A 402 -12.81 -10.31 -4.26
C ASN A 402 -13.36 -10.85 -2.91
N LYS A 403 -13.61 -12.15 -2.79
CA LYS A 403 -14.19 -12.79 -1.61
C LYS A 403 -13.18 -13.59 -0.79
N MET A 404 -11.94 -13.14 -0.75
CA MET A 404 -10.89 -13.82 0.04
C MET A 404 -10.43 -12.94 1.21
N PRO A 405 -10.01 -13.54 2.34
CA PRO A 405 -9.46 -12.79 3.45
C PRO A 405 -8.09 -12.21 3.10
N ARG A 406 -7.73 -11.11 3.75
CA ARG A 406 -6.48 -10.39 3.48
C ARG A 406 -5.26 -11.28 3.68
N TRP A 407 -5.21 -12.01 4.80
CA TRP A 407 -4.06 -12.86 5.11
C TRP A 407 -3.74 -13.88 3.99
N LEU A 408 -4.76 -14.50 3.39
CA LEU A 408 -4.55 -15.47 2.32
C LEU A 408 -4.09 -14.78 1.02
N SER A 409 -4.62 -13.59 0.74
CA SER A 409 -4.21 -12.78 -0.41
C SER A 409 -2.74 -12.38 -0.31
N GLU A 410 -2.34 -11.82 0.83
CA GLU A 410 -0.95 -11.43 1.11
C GLU A 410 -0.02 -12.65 1.16
N GLY A 411 -0.45 -13.72 1.83
CA GLY A 411 0.34 -14.94 1.95
C GLY A 411 0.63 -15.60 0.60
N ILE A 412 -0.35 -15.63 -0.33
CA ILE A 412 -0.12 -16.15 -1.68
C ILE A 412 0.83 -15.22 -2.44
N SER A 413 0.69 -13.90 -2.33
CA SER A 413 1.55 -12.96 -3.06
C SER A 413 3.00 -13.06 -2.61
N VAL A 414 3.28 -13.08 -1.30
CA VAL A 414 4.65 -13.27 -0.77
C VAL A 414 5.22 -14.66 -1.11
N TYR A 415 4.38 -15.71 -1.08
CA TYR A 415 4.79 -17.03 -1.54
C TYR A 415 5.19 -17.03 -3.02
N GLU A 416 4.42 -16.36 -3.89
CA GLU A 416 4.72 -16.28 -5.32
C GLU A 416 5.90 -15.37 -5.65
N GLU A 417 6.22 -14.37 -4.84
CA GLU A 417 7.47 -13.62 -4.93
C GLU A 417 8.66 -14.55 -4.76
N ASN A 418 8.69 -15.33 -3.68
CA ASN A 418 9.75 -16.29 -3.40
C ASN A 418 9.87 -17.39 -4.49
N GLN A 419 8.76 -17.75 -5.15
CA GLN A 419 8.78 -18.69 -6.28
C GLN A 419 9.31 -18.06 -7.58
N ALA A 420 9.15 -16.76 -7.76
CA ALA A 420 9.60 -16.03 -8.93
C ALA A 420 11.09 -15.70 -8.89
N ASP A 421 11.58 -15.30 -7.72
CA ASP A 421 12.99 -15.00 -7.46
C ASP A 421 13.30 -15.25 -5.98
N ALA A 422 14.34 -16.00 -5.69
CA ALA A 422 14.73 -16.35 -4.32
C ALA A 422 15.15 -15.13 -3.47
N GLY A 423 15.51 -14.02 -4.11
CA GLY A 423 15.83 -12.76 -3.44
C GLY A 423 14.62 -11.85 -3.21
N TRP A 424 13.43 -12.24 -3.71
CA TRP A 424 12.18 -11.49 -3.47
C TRP A 424 11.43 -12.05 -2.26
N GLY A 425 10.39 -11.36 -1.83
CA GLY A 425 9.56 -11.78 -0.71
C GLY A 425 10.25 -11.72 0.64
N GLN A 426 9.78 -12.54 1.58
CA GLN A 426 10.28 -12.54 2.95
C GLN A 426 10.86 -13.92 3.33
N SER A 427 11.96 -13.88 4.10
CA SER A 427 12.59 -15.06 4.66
C SER A 427 12.55 -15.08 6.19
N MET A 428 12.80 -16.25 6.79
CA MET A 428 12.89 -16.39 8.25
C MET A 428 14.09 -15.60 8.78
N SER A 429 13.82 -14.59 9.61
CA SER A 429 14.85 -13.82 10.31
C SER A 429 15.01 -14.27 11.77
N ALA A 430 16.07 -13.83 12.45
CA ALA A 430 16.25 -14.05 13.89
C ALA A 430 15.07 -13.47 14.69
N ALA A 431 14.55 -12.29 14.30
CA ALA A 431 13.39 -11.68 14.94
C ALA A 431 12.11 -12.49 14.75
N TYR A 432 11.85 -13.03 13.56
CA TYR A 432 10.69 -13.89 13.30
C TYR A 432 10.80 -15.22 14.04
N ARG A 433 12.01 -15.78 14.12
CA ARG A 433 12.28 -16.96 14.93
C ARG A 433 11.87 -16.75 16.39
N GLU A 434 12.24 -15.64 17.00
CA GLU A 434 11.88 -15.32 18.39
C GLU A 434 10.35 -15.16 18.57
N ILE A 435 9.66 -14.52 17.64
CA ILE A 435 8.20 -14.42 17.65
C ILE A 435 7.55 -15.82 17.61
N ILE A 436 8.02 -16.71 16.71
CA ILE A 436 7.46 -18.06 16.53
C ILE A 436 7.74 -18.95 17.74
N LEU A 437 8.91 -18.87 18.32
CA LEU A 437 9.28 -19.70 19.47
C LEU A 437 8.66 -19.20 20.78
N GLY A 438 8.31 -17.92 20.86
CA GLY A 438 7.50 -17.32 21.91
C GLY A 438 6.02 -17.59 21.73
N ASP A 439 5.18 -16.63 22.16
CA ASP A 439 3.71 -16.71 22.11
C ASP A 439 3.13 -15.81 21.00
N GLY A 440 3.94 -15.43 20.00
CA GLY A 440 3.54 -14.47 18.97
C GLY A 440 2.94 -15.09 17.70
N LEU A 441 2.86 -16.43 17.60
CA LEU A 441 2.27 -17.12 16.45
C LEU A 441 0.75 -17.03 16.50
N THR A 442 0.13 -16.67 15.37
CA THR A 442 -1.33 -16.59 15.26
C THR A 442 -1.90 -17.90 14.74
N PRO A 443 -2.94 -18.51 15.38
CA PRO A 443 -3.62 -19.67 14.80
C PRO A 443 -4.14 -19.38 13.38
N VAL A 444 -4.02 -20.34 12.46
CA VAL A 444 -4.48 -20.18 11.07
C VAL A 444 -5.95 -19.74 11.01
N SER A 445 -6.76 -20.31 11.89
CA SER A 445 -8.18 -19.97 12.02
C SER A 445 -8.49 -18.53 12.44
N GLN A 446 -7.48 -17.76 12.91
CA GLN A 446 -7.62 -16.38 13.41
C GLN A 446 -6.75 -15.37 12.66
N LEU A 447 -6.05 -15.77 11.60
CA LEU A 447 -5.12 -14.90 10.86
C LEU A 447 -5.75 -13.65 10.26
N SER A 448 -7.07 -13.63 10.03
CA SER A 448 -7.77 -12.43 9.55
C SER A 448 -7.61 -11.23 10.49
N GLY A 449 -7.33 -11.45 11.78
CA GLY A 449 -7.07 -10.40 12.77
C GLY A 449 -5.65 -9.86 12.78
N ALA A 450 -4.64 -10.61 12.31
CA ALA A 450 -3.22 -10.29 12.46
C ALA A 450 -2.81 -8.96 11.82
N PHE A 451 -3.47 -8.55 10.72
CA PHE A 451 -3.19 -7.31 10.00
C PHE A 451 -3.86 -6.05 10.56
N LEU A 452 -4.85 -6.20 11.45
CA LEU A 452 -5.72 -5.08 11.84
C LEU A 452 -5.26 -4.34 13.08
N ALA A 453 -4.57 -5.02 13.98
CA ALA A 453 -4.06 -4.44 15.21
C ALA A 453 -2.72 -5.09 15.62
N PRO A 454 -1.68 -5.03 14.77
CA PRO A 454 -0.40 -5.62 15.11
C PRO A 454 0.21 -4.88 16.31
N PRO A 455 0.84 -5.59 17.26
CA PRO A 455 1.43 -4.98 18.45
C PRO A 455 2.58 -4.00 18.13
N SER A 456 3.24 -4.17 16.99
CA SER A 456 4.31 -3.29 16.51
C SER A 456 4.46 -3.37 14.98
N PRO A 457 5.23 -2.47 14.35
CA PRO A 457 5.57 -2.59 12.92
C PRO A 457 6.22 -3.92 12.55
N LEU A 458 7.04 -4.50 13.43
CA LEU A 458 7.64 -5.82 13.24
C LEU A 458 6.56 -6.92 13.16
N HIS A 459 5.53 -6.85 14.02
CA HIS A 459 4.44 -7.84 14.00
C HIS A 459 3.57 -7.70 12.74
N LEU A 460 3.45 -6.50 12.17
CA LEU A 460 2.79 -6.34 10.87
C LEU A 460 3.59 -7.03 9.75
N GLN A 461 4.90 -6.84 9.70
CA GLN A 461 5.76 -7.53 8.74
C GLN A 461 5.73 -9.05 8.97
N PHE A 462 5.73 -9.47 10.24
CA PHE A 462 5.60 -10.87 10.59
C PHE A 462 4.27 -11.47 10.11
N ALA A 463 3.16 -10.73 10.14
CA ALA A 463 1.87 -11.23 9.63
C ALA A 463 1.92 -11.56 8.13
N TYR A 464 2.67 -10.80 7.31
CA TYR A 464 2.92 -11.14 5.90
C TYR A 464 3.73 -12.43 5.77
N PHE A 465 4.83 -12.54 6.53
CA PHE A 465 5.67 -13.74 6.56
C PHE A 465 4.89 -14.96 7.06
N GLU A 466 4.18 -14.84 8.18
CA GLU A 466 3.37 -15.92 8.77
C GLU A 466 2.31 -16.41 7.77
N SER A 467 1.64 -15.48 7.08
CA SER A 467 0.65 -15.80 6.05
C SER A 467 1.28 -16.58 4.88
N SER A 468 2.47 -16.18 4.43
CA SER A 468 3.19 -16.92 3.37
C SER A 468 3.64 -18.30 3.84
N LEU A 469 4.06 -18.43 5.10
CA LEU A 469 4.44 -19.69 5.70
C LEU A 469 3.25 -20.66 5.81
N VAL A 470 2.03 -20.14 6.08
CA VAL A 470 0.80 -20.94 6.01
C VAL A 470 0.51 -21.42 4.60
N VAL A 471 0.69 -20.55 3.59
CA VAL A 471 0.50 -20.94 2.18
C VAL A 471 1.52 -21.99 1.77
N GLU A 472 2.80 -21.82 2.14
CA GLU A 472 3.84 -22.83 1.92
C GLU A 472 3.45 -24.18 2.56
N TYR A 473 3.03 -24.16 3.83
CA TYR A 473 2.56 -25.34 4.55
C TYR A 473 1.38 -26.04 3.83
N LEU A 474 0.40 -25.26 3.38
CA LEU A 474 -0.77 -25.79 2.67
C LEU A 474 -0.36 -26.43 1.32
N VAL A 475 0.54 -25.79 0.58
CA VAL A 475 1.01 -26.31 -0.70
C VAL A 475 1.88 -27.56 -0.52
N GLU A 476 2.78 -27.59 0.48
CA GLU A 476 3.64 -28.75 0.76
C GLU A 476 2.85 -29.98 1.22
N ASN A 477 1.86 -29.78 2.10
CA ASN A 477 1.15 -30.91 2.72
C ASN A 477 -0.14 -31.32 1.99
N TYR A 478 -0.80 -30.40 1.31
CA TYR A 478 -2.09 -30.64 0.66
C TYR A 478 -2.06 -30.40 -0.86
N GLY A 479 -0.97 -29.83 -1.37
CA GLY A 479 -0.77 -29.57 -2.80
C GLY A 479 -1.41 -28.28 -3.31
N LEU A 480 -0.86 -27.74 -4.40
CA LEU A 480 -1.35 -26.52 -5.06
C LEU A 480 -2.83 -26.63 -5.51
N GLU A 481 -3.25 -27.80 -5.93
CA GLU A 481 -4.65 -28.02 -6.36
C GLU A 481 -5.64 -27.84 -5.21
N THR A 482 -5.23 -28.14 -3.97
CA THR A 482 -6.06 -27.86 -2.79
C THR A 482 -6.18 -26.36 -2.56
N LEU A 483 -5.09 -25.60 -2.67
CA LEU A 483 -5.15 -24.14 -2.60
C LEU A 483 -6.08 -23.55 -3.66
N LYS A 484 -6.01 -24.04 -4.91
CA LYS A 484 -6.91 -23.60 -5.99
C LYS A 484 -8.39 -23.90 -5.68
N ARG A 485 -8.69 -25.04 -5.05
CA ARG A 485 -10.06 -25.39 -4.63
C ARG A 485 -10.54 -24.48 -3.49
N ILE A 486 -9.70 -24.14 -2.54
CA ILE A 486 -10.01 -23.15 -1.50
C ILE A 486 -10.37 -21.81 -2.16
N LEU A 487 -9.57 -21.33 -3.10
CA LEU A 487 -9.90 -20.10 -3.85
C LEU A 487 -11.23 -20.20 -4.62
N GLN A 488 -11.57 -21.38 -5.17
CA GLN A 488 -12.84 -21.62 -5.83
C GLN A 488 -14.02 -21.58 -4.83
N ASP A 489 -13.89 -22.18 -3.66
CA ASP A 489 -14.91 -22.11 -2.60
C ASP A 489 -15.16 -20.67 -2.14
N LEU A 490 -14.09 -19.88 -1.97
CA LEU A 490 -14.21 -18.46 -1.66
C LEU A 490 -14.96 -17.68 -2.75
N SER A 491 -14.76 -18.04 -4.02
CA SER A 491 -15.43 -17.36 -5.14
C SER A 491 -16.95 -17.42 -5.08
N VAL A 492 -17.50 -18.46 -4.49
CA VAL A 492 -18.94 -18.65 -4.28
C VAL A 492 -19.43 -18.17 -2.91
N GLY A 493 -18.52 -17.58 -2.09
CA GLY A 493 -18.86 -16.97 -0.79
C GLY A 493 -18.73 -17.91 0.39
N MET A 494 -18.10 -19.08 0.26
CA MET A 494 -17.82 -19.94 1.41
C MET A 494 -16.83 -19.27 2.34
N PRO A 495 -17.08 -19.20 3.66
CA PRO A 495 -16.12 -18.68 4.62
C PRO A 495 -14.80 -19.45 4.60
N ILE A 496 -13.67 -18.76 4.80
CA ILE A 496 -12.34 -19.36 4.70
C ILE A 496 -12.16 -20.56 5.65
N ASN A 497 -12.62 -20.44 6.88
CA ASN A 497 -12.46 -21.50 7.88
C ASN A 497 -13.27 -22.77 7.53
N GLU A 498 -14.42 -22.61 6.89
CA GLU A 498 -15.20 -23.76 6.38
C GLU A 498 -14.50 -24.43 5.22
N SER A 499 -13.93 -23.65 4.29
CA SER A 499 -13.16 -24.19 3.17
C SER A 499 -11.89 -24.88 3.64
N LEU A 500 -11.13 -24.30 4.58
CA LEU A 500 -9.96 -24.93 5.19
C LEU A 500 -10.36 -26.26 5.84
N GLN A 501 -11.41 -26.27 6.67
CA GLN A 501 -11.88 -27.49 7.33
C GLN A 501 -12.27 -28.58 6.35
N ARG A 502 -12.88 -28.23 5.23
CA ARG A 502 -13.29 -29.17 4.16
C ARG A 502 -12.10 -29.99 3.61
N TYR A 503 -10.93 -29.35 3.45
CA TYR A 503 -9.77 -29.98 2.81
C TYR A 503 -8.71 -30.46 3.80
N THR A 504 -8.69 -29.94 5.02
CA THR A 504 -7.71 -30.33 6.06
C THR A 504 -8.32 -31.13 7.20
N GLY A 505 -9.65 -31.28 7.22
CA GLY A 505 -10.40 -32.11 8.18
C GLY A 505 -10.80 -31.38 9.46
N SER A 506 -9.92 -30.70 10.14
CA SER A 506 -10.22 -30.01 11.41
C SER A 506 -9.38 -28.74 11.56
N LEU A 507 -10.03 -27.61 11.81
CA LEU A 507 -9.32 -26.34 12.05
C LEU A 507 -8.37 -26.44 13.25
N LYS A 508 -8.82 -27.05 14.34
CA LYS A 508 -7.98 -27.21 15.54
C LYS A 508 -6.74 -28.07 15.27
N LEU A 509 -6.87 -29.09 14.43
CA LEU A 509 -5.73 -29.91 14.03
C LEU A 509 -4.80 -29.12 13.09
N LEU A 510 -5.36 -28.39 12.15
CA LEU A 510 -4.61 -27.51 11.25
C LEU A 510 -3.80 -26.48 12.04
N ASP A 511 -4.40 -25.80 13.01
CA ASP A 511 -3.72 -24.82 13.86
C ASP A 511 -2.54 -25.48 14.60
N GLN A 512 -2.73 -26.65 15.17
CA GLN A 512 -1.68 -27.36 15.90
C GLN A 512 -0.56 -27.88 14.99
N GLU A 513 -0.91 -28.43 13.84
CA GLU A 513 0.08 -28.95 12.87
C GLU A 513 0.89 -27.81 12.27
N PHE A 514 0.26 -26.69 11.93
CA PHE A 514 0.96 -25.50 11.47
C PHE A 514 1.88 -24.92 12.54
N GLU A 515 1.43 -24.81 13.79
CA GLU A 515 2.29 -24.37 14.90
C GLU A 515 3.54 -25.27 15.02
N ASN A 516 3.37 -26.60 14.97
CA ASN A 516 4.48 -27.54 15.02
C ASN A 516 5.43 -27.35 13.82
N TYR A 517 4.88 -27.14 12.63
CA TYR A 517 5.66 -26.88 11.41
C TYR A 517 6.47 -25.57 11.54
N ALA A 518 5.83 -24.48 11.91
CA ALA A 518 6.47 -23.17 12.06
C ALA A 518 7.57 -23.20 13.15
N ARG A 519 7.29 -23.82 14.31
CA ARG A 519 8.27 -23.98 15.39
C ARG A 519 9.44 -24.89 14.99
N ALA A 520 9.21 -25.94 14.18
CA ALA A 520 10.28 -26.79 13.66
C ALA A 520 11.17 -26.00 12.68
N ARG A 521 10.58 -25.21 11.77
CA ARG A 521 11.32 -24.32 10.85
C ARG A 521 12.15 -23.28 11.63
N ALA A 522 11.56 -22.64 12.64
CA ALA A 522 12.25 -21.67 13.49
C ALA A 522 13.43 -22.30 14.26
N LYS A 523 13.27 -23.52 14.79
CA LYS A 523 14.35 -24.24 15.48
C LYS A 523 15.46 -24.69 14.52
N SER A 524 15.13 -24.96 13.27
CA SER A 524 16.12 -25.35 12.26
C SER A 524 16.89 -24.17 11.65
N LEU A 525 16.47 -22.93 11.95
CA LEU A 525 17.20 -21.74 11.53
C LEU A 525 18.53 -21.67 12.28
N ALA A 526 19.65 -21.71 11.55
CA ALA A 526 21.00 -21.57 12.08
C ALA A 526 21.23 -22.40 13.39
N PRO A 527 21.09 -23.74 13.35
CA PRO A 527 21.06 -24.60 14.57
C PRO A 527 22.37 -24.58 15.37
N GLY A 528 23.45 -24.06 14.76
CA GLY A 528 24.74 -23.86 15.42
C GLY A 528 24.86 -22.55 16.19
N LEU A 529 23.90 -21.62 16.08
CA LEU A 529 23.94 -20.33 16.76
C LEU A 529 23.17 -20.36 18.08
N ASP A 530 23.74 -19.67 19.07
CA ASP A 530 23.05 -19.30 20.30
C ASP A 530 22.41 -17.92 20.14
N PHE A 531 21.07 -17.88 20.14
CA PHE A 531 20.28 -16.65 20.03
C PHE A 531 19.92 -16.03 21.38
N SER A 532 20.46 -16.53 22.49
CA SER A 532 20.17 -15.96 23.81
C SER A 532 20.69 -14.54 23.92
N ALA A 533 19.87 -13.68 24.53
CA ALA A 533 20.28 -12.30 24.87
C ALA A 533 21.21 -12.37 26.07
N LEU A 534 22.50 -12.14 25.84
CA LEU A 534 23.53 -12.11 26.86
C LEU A 534 23.97 -10.67 27.10
N GLU A 535 24.34 -10.36 28.34
CA GLU A 535 24.98 -9.09 28.65
C GLU A 535 26.39 -9.05 28.06
N LEU A 536 26.65 -8.02 27.27
CA LEU A 536 27.97 -7.78 26.67
C LEU A 536 28.97 -7.31 27.77
N PRO A 537 30.30 -7.40 27.53
CA PRO A 537 31.30 -6.99 28.50
C PRO A 537 31.08 -5.53 28.91
N GLU A 538 31.03 -5.26 30.23
CA GLU A 538 30.96 -3.89 30.76
C GLU A 538 32.23 -3.09 30.41
N GLN A 539 33.40 -3.76 30.48
CA GLN A 539 34.67 -3.17 30.11
C GLN A 539 34.95 -3.34 28.63
N GLN A 540 35.10 -2.23 27.93
CA GLN A 540 35.31 -2.18 26.49
C GLN A 540 36.81 -2.27 26.14
N ASP A 541 37.51 -3.27 26.70
CA ASP A 541 38.90 -3.58 26.37
C ASP A 541 39.09 -4.91 25.69
N ALA A 542 40.22 -5.09 25.00
CA ALA A 542 40.50 -6.29 24.23
C ALA A 542 40.47 -7.56 25.05
N GLY A 543 40.95 -7.55 26.30
CA GLY A 543 41.01 -8.73 27.17
C GLY A 543 39.60 -9.19 27.54
N SER A 544 38.72 -8.27 27.93
CA SER A 544 37.34 -8.56 28.29
C SER A 544 36.53 -9.09 27.10
N TRP A 545 36.70 -8.50 25.92
CA TRP A 545 36.03 -8.99 24.70
C TRP A 545 36.52 -10.37 24.26
N ILE A 546 37.85 -10.64 24.31
CA ILE A 546 38.39 -11.94 23.95
C ILE A 546 37.91 -13.04 24.93
N ALA A 547 37.93 -12.75 26.24
CA ALA A 547 37.45 -13.68 27.25
C ALA A 547 35.95 -13.98 27.09
N TRP A 548 35.14 -12.91 26.84
CA TRP A 548 33.71 -13.05 26.61
C TRP A 548 33.43 -13.90 25.38
N GLN A 549 34.11 -13.63 24.25
CA GLN A 549 33.94 -14.38 23.02
C GLN A 549 34.34 -15.86 23.15
N GLN A 550 35.39 -16.15 23.94
CA GLN A 550 35.79 -17.53 24.24
C GLN A 550 34.71 -18.28 25.04
N ALA A 551 34.02 -17.58 25.93
CA ALA A 551 32.92 -18.15 26.70
C ALA A 551 31.62 -18.36 25.87
N HIS A 552 31.43 -17.54 24.83
CA HIS A 552 30.23 -17.52 24.01
C HIS A 552 30.58 -17.53 22.49
N PRO A 553 31.25 -18.59 21.99
CA PRO A 553 31.88 -18.59 20.67
C PRO A 553 30.90 -18.47 19.50
N ASP A 554 29.65 -18.89 19.66
CA ASP A 554 28.61 -18.95 18.63
C ASP A 554 27.36 -18.15 19.02
N ASN A 555 27.49 -17.15 19.93
CA ASN A 555 26.37 -16.28 20.26
C ASN A 555 26.15 -15.24 19.14
N TYR A 556 24.92 -15.18 18.60
CA TYR A 556 24.58 -14.34 17.45
C TYR A 556 24.87 -12.85 17.67
N LEU A 557 24.30 -12.28 18.75
CA LEU A 557 24.52 -10.87 19.09
C LEU A 557 25.97 -10.60 19.49
N GLY A 558 26.60 -11.53 20.19
CA GLY A 558 27.97 -11.42 20.63
C GLY A 558 28.98 -11.41 19.49
N LEU A 559 28.83 -12.27 18.49
CA LEU A 559 29.69 -12.30 17.31
C LEU A 559 29.62 -10.96 16.54
N THR A 560 28.41 -10.43 16.36
CA THR A 560 28.21 -9.14 15.69
C THR A 560 28.84 -7.99 16.48
N ALA A 561 28.58 -7.92 17.78
CA ALA A 561 29.11 -6.87 18.65
C ALA A 561 30.65 -6.94 18.76
N TYR A 562 31.22 -8.14 18.86
CA TYR A 562 32.65 -8.36 18.90
C TYR A 562 33.33 -7.93 17.59
N ALA A 563 32.73 -8.25 16.46
CA ALA A 563 33.22 -7.79 15.16
C ALA A 563 33.17 -6.25 15.05
N ALA A 564 32.05 -5.65 15.41
CA ALA A 564 31.87 -4.19 15.39
C ALA A 564 32.90 -3.49 16.28
N TRP A 565 33.17 -4.03 17.48
CA TRP A 565 34.18 -3.49 18.38
C TRP A 565 35.58 -3.51 17.76
N TRP A 566 35.98 -4.60 17.07
CA TRP A 566 37.27 -4.66 16.35
C TRP A 566 37.33 -3.71 15.16
N MET A 567 36.22 -3.52 14.45
CA MET A 567 36.12 -2.55 13.34
C MET A 567 36.33 -1.11 13.84
N GLU A 568 35.78 -0.74 15.00
CA GLU A 568 36.03 0.56 15.62
C GLU A 568 37.51 0.77 16.00
N GLN A 569 38.24 -0.29 16.26
CA GLN A 569 39.70 -0.24 16.54
C GLN A 569 40.56 -0.37 15.26
N GLU A 570 39.92 -0.38 14.06
CA GLU A 570 40.58 -0.59 12.76
C GLU A 570 41.41 -1.89 12.70
N LYS A 571 41.00 -2.91 13.48
CA LYS A 571 41.64 -4.24 13.52
C LYS A 571 40.90 -5.22 12.60
N TRP A 572 41.02 -4.97 11.31
CA TRP A 572 40.26 -5.67 10.27
C TRP A 572 40.45 -7.21 10.31
N ASP A 573 41.68 -7.70 10.50
CA ASP A 573 41.96 -9.13 10.61
C ASP A 573 41.29 -9.82 11.83
N GLN A 574 41.02 -9.04 12.90
CA GLN A 574 40.32 -9.56 14.06
C GLN A 574 38.80 -9.52 13.86
N ALA A 575 38.29 -8.49 13.19
CA ALA A 575 36.88 -8.35 12.85
C ALA A 575 36.39 -9.38 11.82
N GLU A 576 37.26 -9.79 10.89
CA GLU A 576 36.93 -10.77 9.84
C GLU A 576 36.50 -12.13 10.40
N LYS A 577 37.17 -12.64 11.43
CA LYS A 577 36.95 -13.98 11.97
C LYS A 577 35.51 -14.19 12.48
N PRO A 578 34.98 -13.37 13.39
CA PRO A 578 33.62 -13.54 13.88
C PRO A 578 32.56 -13.34 12.77
N LEU A 579 32.82 -12.47 11.78
CA LEU A 579 31.90 -12.25 10.66
C LEU A 579 31.83 -13.45 9.72
N ARG A 580 32.98 -14.07 9.40
CA ARG A 580 33.00 -15.32 8.64
C ARG A 580 32.30 -16.45 9.41
N ARG A 581 32.48 -16.51 10.73
CA ARG A 581 31.79 -17.48 11.56
C ARG A 581 30.27 -17.30 11.52
N LEU A 582 29.80 -16.06 11.55
CA LEU A 582 28.36 -15.76 11.37
C LEU A 582 27.85 -16.24 10.02
N LEU A 583 28.57 -15.96 8.93
CA LEU A 583 28.17 -16.39 7.59
C LEU A 583 28.21 -17.90 7.41
N GLU A 584 29.14 -18.57 8.07
CA GLU A 584 29.19 -20.08 8.09
C GLU A 584 27.96 -20.65 8.79
N LEU A 585 27.54 -20.05 9.92
CA LEU A 585 26.44 -20.54 10.74
C LEU A 585 25.07 -20.08 10.26
N PHE A 586 24.99 -18.87 9.69
CA PHE A 586 23.73 -18.26 9.25
C PHE A 586 23.91 -17.47 7.93
N PRO A 587 24.13 -18.16 6.81
CA PRO A 587 24.33 -17.52 5.52
C PRO A 587 23.06 -16.84 4.96
N GLU A 588 21.86 -17.13 5.49
CA GLU A 588 20.59 -16.55 5.08
C GLU A 588 20.26 -15.23 5.82
N ASP A 589 21.11 -14.76 6.74
CA ASP A 589 20.88 -13.51 7.46
C ASP A 589 21.12 -12.30 6.55
N ILE A 590 20.03 -11.67 6.13
CA ILE A 590 20.01 -10.43 5.32
C ILE A 590 19.47 -9.23 6.11
N ALA A 591 19.28 -9.35 7.43
CA ALA A 591 18.82 -8.25 8.27
C ALA A 591 19.80 -7.07 8.24
N SER A 592 19.33 -5.88 8.53
CA SER A 592 20.20 -4.69 8.60
C SER A 592 21.33 -4.90 9.61
N GLY A 593 22.57 -4.60 9.19
CA GLY A 593 23.76 -4.81 10.03
C GLY A 593 24.28 -6.26 10.00
N ASN A 594 23.83 -7.09 9.05
CA ASN A 594 24.25 -8.49 8.91
C ASN A 594 25.75 -8.65 8.62
N ALA A 595 26.20 -9.88 8.68
CA ALA A 595 27.61 -10.22 8.50
C ALA A 595 28.12 -9.91 7.07
N TYR A 596 27.29 -9.99 6.03
CA TYR A 596 27.68 -9.60 4.67
C TYR A 596 28.05 -8.11 4.61
N GLN A 597 27.21 -7.24 5.19
CA GLN A 597 27.44 -5.81 5.21
C GLN A 597 28.74 -5.46 5.93
N LEU A 598 28.93 -5.99 7.14
CA LEU A 598 30.11 -5.70 7.95
C LEU A 598 31.39 -6.28 7.34
N LEU A 599 31.35 -7.51 6.85
CA LEU A 599 32.50 -8.16 6.23
C LEU A 599 32.89 -7.49 4.90
N SER A 600 31.94 -6.96 4.13
CA SER A 600 32.26 -6.23 2.91
C SER A 600 33.09 -4.98 3.17
N ILE A 601 32.84 -4.29 4.29
CA ILE A 601 33.64 -3.16 4.75
C ILE A 601 35.05 -3.63 5.12
N VAL A 602 35.17 -4.70 5.91
CA VAL A 602 36.44 -5.26 6.35
C VAL A 602 37.31 -5.66 5.17
N LEU A 603 36.77 -6.42 4.20
CA LEU A 603 37.51 -6.88 3.01
C LEU A 603 37.95 -5.73 2.10
N ARG A 604 37.16 -4.67 2.03
CA ARG A 604 37.51 -3.44 1.30
C ARG A 604 38.68 -2.72 1.94
N GLU A 605 38.67 -2.55 3.25
CA GLU A 605 39.77 -1.92 3.99
C GLU A 605 41.07 -2.74 3.94
N GLN A 606 40.96 -4.07 3.87
CA GLN A 606 42.10 -4.97 3.66
C GLN A 606 42.59 -4.99 2.20
N GLY A 607 41.84 -4.42 1.23
CA GLY A 607 42.18 -4.43 -0.18
C GLY A 607 42.04 -5.79 -0.87
N THR A 608 41.28 -6.73 -0.29
CA THR A 608 41.06 -8.10 -0.82
C THR A 608 39.87 -8.15 -1.80
N THR A 609 39.99 -7.47 -2.95
CA THR A 609 38.89 -7.25 -3.91
C THR A 609 38.24 -8.55 -4.41
N GLU A 610 39.01 -9.62 -4.63
CA GLU A 610 38.46 -10.91 -5.09
C GLU A 610 37.53 -11.55 -4.04
N GLN A 611 37.90 -11.45 -2.76
CA GLN A 611 37.08 -11.97 -1.67
C GLN A 611 35.85 -11.05 -1.44
N GLU A 612 36.02 -9.72 -1.57
CA GLU A 612 34.92 -8.78 -1.54
C GLU A 612 33.91 -9.10 -2.66
N GLN A 613 34.38 -9.35 -3.89
CA GLN A 613 33.51 -9.70 -5.02
C GLN A 613 32.66 -10.94 -4.71
N GLN A 614 33.30 -12.05 -4.30
CA GLN A 614 32.56 -13.28 -3.99
C GLN A 614 31.53 -13.09 -2.88
N LEU A 615 31.88 -12.36 -1.82
CA LEU A 615 30.97 -12.04 -0.72
C LEU A 615 29.76 -11.24 -1.21
N LEU A 616 29.98 -10.25 -2.06
CA LEU A 616 28.91 -9.40 -2.59
C LEU A 616 27.99 -10.17 -3.54
N GLU A 617 28.55 -11.11 -4.36
CA GLU A 617 27.79 -12.02 -5.22
C GLU A 617 26.88 -12.92 -4.38
N ASP A 618 27.40 -13.49 -3.29
CA ASP A 618 26.64 -14.33 -2.36
C ASP A 618 25.52 -13.54 -1.65
N TRP A 619 25.78 -12.28 -1.30
CA TRP A 619 24.81 -11.41 -0.66
C TRP A 619 23.65 -11.06 -1.59
N ILE A 620 23.94 -10.54 -2.80
CA ILE A 620 22.88 -10.13 -3.75
C ILE A 620 22.05 -11.31 -4.27
N ALA A 621 22.55 -12.55 -4.19
CA ALA A 621 21.78 -13.74 -4.54
C ALA A 621 20.68 -14.06 -3.51
N ARG A 622 20.81 -13.55 -2.27
CA ARG A 622 19.85 -13.76 -1.18
C ARG A 622 18.94 -12.57 -0.94
N ASP A 623 19.39 -11.37 -1.31
CA ASP A 623 18.69 -10.13 -1.08
C ASP A 623 18.43 -9.40 -2.43
N GLY A 624 17.21 -9.51 -2.91
CA GLY A 624 16.76 -8.88 -4.16
C GLY A 624 16.58 -7.37 -4.08
N GLU A 625 16.61 -6.77 -2.89
CA GLU A 625 16.31 -5.36 -2.67
C GLU A 625 17.55 -4.50 -2.38
N ILE A 626 18.64 -5.10 -1.92
CA ILE A 626 19.81 -4.34 -1.49
C ILE A 626 20.57 -3.69 -2.66
N LEU A 627 20.69 -2.37 -2.64
CA LEU A 627 21.33 -1.61 -3.72
C LEU A 627 22.87 -1.43 -3.57
N PRO A 628 23.42 -1.10 -2.39
CA PRO A 628 24.84 -0.79 -2.24
C PRO A 628 25.81 -1.89 -2.73
N PRO A 629 25.62 -3.19 -2.42
CA PRO A 629 26.51 -4.25 -2.91
C PRO A 629 26.45 -4.41 -4.44
N ARG A 630 25.28 -4.18 -5.05
CA ARG A 630 25.12 -4.22 -6.50
C ARG A 630 25.91 -3.11 -7.19
N VAL A 631 25.83 -1.89 -6.68
CA VAL A 631 26.59 -0.75 -7.20
C VAL A 631 28.10 -1.01 -7.08
N ARG A 632 28.53 -1.55 -5.94
CA ARG A 632 29.95 -1.88 -5.75
C ARG A 632 30.44 -3.00 -6.67
N LEU A 633 29.65 -4.04 -6.88
CA LEU A 633 29.98 -5.10 -7.85
C LEU A 633 30.05 -4.60 -9.27
N LEU A 634 29.18 -3.66 -9.67
CA LEU A 634 29.28 -3.02 -11.00
C LEU A 634 30.62 -2.34 -11.23
N GLU A 635 31.15 -1.64 -10.21
CA GLU A 635 32.48 -1.04 -10.26
C GLU A 635 33.57 -2.09 -10.46
N ILE A 636 33.52 -3.20 -9.68
CA ILE A 636 34.50 -4.31 -9.76
C ILE A 636 34.43 -4.97 -11.12
N TYR A 637 33.25 -5.32 -11.63
CA TYR A 637 33.11 -5.95 -12.94
C TYR A 637 33.54 -5.06 -14.09
N LYS A 638 33.26 -3.74 -13.99
CA LYS A 638 33.74 -2.76 -14.96
C LYS A 638 35.26 -2.67 -14.99
N GLN A 639 35.92 -2.60 -13.83
CA GLN A 639 37.38 -2.57 -13.73
C GLN A 639 38.02 -3.83 -14.34
N ASN A 640 37.36 -4.98 -14.24
CA ASN A 640 37.78 -6.26 -14.79
C ASN A 640 37.32 -6.46 -16.25
N GLU A 641 36.69 -5.46 -16.88
CA GLU A 641 36.12 -5.51 -18.24
C GLU A 641 35.17 -6.71 -18.47
N ASN A 642 34.50 -7.17 -17.41
CA ASN A 642 33.56 -8.29 -17.50
C ASN A 642 32.17 -7.80 -17.93
N TRP A 643 32.07 -7.42 -19.22
CA TRP A 643 30.90 -6.75 -19.78
C TRP A 643 29.61 -7.59 -19.73
N ALA A 644 29.71 -8.92 -19.71
CA ALA A 644 28.53 -9.78 -19.56
C ALA A 644 27.92 -9.66 -18.15
N GLN A 645 28.75 -9.66 -17.12
CA GLN A 645 28.30 -9.47 -15.74
C GLN A 645 27.84 -8.03 -15.48
N VAL A 646 28.52 -7.04 -16.08
CA VAL A 646 28.07 -5.63 -16.03
C VAL A 646 26.65 -5.50 -16.59
N ASP A 647 26.36 -6.08 -17.76
CA ASP A 647 25.02 -6.06 -18.37
C ASP A 647 23.96 -6.67 -17.43
N GLN A 648 24.20 -7.89 -16.94
CA GLN A 648 23.28 -8.59 -16.05
C GLN A 648 23.03 -7.83 -14.75
N LEU A 649 24.09 -7.35 -14.11
CA LEU A 649 24.02 -6.68 -12.82
C LEU A 649 23.38 -5.29 -12.94
N ALA A 650 23.66 -4.54 -14.02
CA ALA A 650 23.02 -3.27 -14.29
C ALA A 650 21.50 -3.44 -14.44
N GLN A 651 21.02 -4.54 -15.07
CA GLN A 651 19.60 -4.84 -15.14
C GLN A 651 18.99 -5.05 -13.75
N SER A 652 19.70 -5.73 -12.81
CA SER A 652 19.21 -5.92 -11.44
C SER A 652 19.19 -4.62 -10.62
N VAL A 653 20.11 -3.68 -10.89
CA VAL A 653 20.08 -2.33 -10.30
C VAL A 653 18.86 -1.56 -10.82
N LEU A 654 18.54 -1.66 -12.12
CA LEU A 654 17.36 -1.02 -12.70
C LEU A 654 16.03 -1.61 -12.18
N ALA A 655 16.01 -2.85 -11.71
CA ALA A 655 14.85 -3.44 -11.04
C ALA A 655 14.57 -2.81 -9.67
N ILE A 656 15.58 -2.17 -9.06
CA ILE A 656 15.44 -1.44 -7.80
C ILE A 656 15.23 0.04 -8.08
N ASN A 657 16.15 0.67 -8.83
CA ASN A 657 16.08 2.10 -9.13
C ASN A 657 16.43 2.40 -10.60
N PRO A 658 15.44 2.42 -11.49
CA PRO A 658 15.64 2.74 -12.90
C PRO A 658 15.94 4.23 -13.18
N LEU A 659 15.79 5.09 -12.17
CA LEU A 659 15.98 6.54 -12.29
C LEU A 659 17.43 6.98 -12.03
N ARG A 660 18.32 6.05 -11.72
CA ARG A 660 19.76 6.29 -11.58
C ARG A 660 20.44 6.31 -12.97
N PRO A 661 21.33 7.27 -13.25
CA PRO A 661 22.06 7.29 -14.53
C PRO A 661 23.13 6.19 -14.64
N ASP A 662 23.82 5.86 -13.54
CA ASP A 662 24.95 4.93 -13.52
C ASP A 662 24.67 3.54 -14.14
N PRO A 663 23.56 2.80 -13.84
CA PRO A 663 23.31 1.52 -14.49
C PRO A 663 23.05 1.66 -16.00
N HIS A 664 22.41 2.74 -16.46
CA HIS A 664 22.23 2.98 -17.89
C HIS A 664 23.55 3.28 -18.59
N GLU A 665 24.46 4.03 -17.96
CA GLU A 665 25.82 4.27 -18.48
C GLU A 665 26.62 2.96 -18.57
N GLN A 666 26.48 2.05 -17.59
CA GLN A 666 27.13 0.75 -17.62
C GLN A 666 26.56 -0.16 -18.72
N LEU A 667 25.23 -0.17 -18.92
CA LEU A 667 24.59 -0.88 -20.04
C LEU A 667 25.08 -0.34 -21.40
N LEU A 668 25.16 0.97 -21.52
CA LEU A 668 25.68 1.62 -22.74
C LEU A 668 27.16 1.22 -23.00
N ALA A 669 27.99 1.25 -21.96
CA ALA A 669 29.41 0.83 -22.08
C ALA A 669 29.53 -0.66 -22.44
N ALA A 670 28.75 -1.55 -21.79
CA ALA A 670 28.74 -2.96 -22.12
C ALA A 670 28.28 -3.24 -23.57
N ALA A 671 27.22 -2.56 -24.01
CA ALA A 671 26.72 -2.70 -25.38
C ALA A 671 27.76 -2.22 -26.42
N HIS A 672 28.48 -1.11 -26.16
CA HIS A 672 29.56 -0.63 -27.02
C HIS A 672 30.75 -1.60 -27.06
N ALA A 673 31.19 -2.11 -25.89
CA ALA A 673 32.31 -3.07 -25.82
C ALA A 673 32.01 -4.37 -26.58
N ARG A 674 30.74 -4.78 -26.62
CA ARG A 674 30.29 -5.99 -27.31
C ARG A 674 29.85 -5.75 -28.77
N GLY A 675 29.86 -4.49 -29.23
CA GLY A 675 29.43 -4.13 -30.59
C GLY A 675 27.93 -4.25 -30.85
N GLU A 676 27.10 -4.26 -29.77
CA GLU A 676 25.65 -4.48 -29.80
C GLU A 676 24.90 -3.15 -29.97
N LYS A 677 25.05 -2.51 -31.14
CA LYS A 677 24.53 -1.17 -31.38
C LYS A 677 23.05 -0.97 -31.08
N ILE A 678 22.20 -1.94 -31.40
CA ILE A 678 20.75 -1.83 -31.17
C ILE A 678 20.45 -1.80 -29.67
N ARG A 679 21.20 -2.51 -28.83
CA ARG A 679 21.02 -2.53 -27.37
C ARG A 679 21.36 -1.20 -26.70
N THR A 680 21.99 -0.24 -27.42
CA THR A 680 22.21 1.10 -26.87
C THR A 680 20.98 2.01 -26.90
N ILE A 681 19.89 1.62 -27.60
CA ILE A 681 18.67 2.44 -27.74
C ILE A 681 18.01 2.72 -26.40
N GLU A 682 17.80 1.68 -25.59
CA GLU A 682 17.12 1.80 -24.28
C GLU A 682 17.93 2.69 -23.32
N PRO A 683 19.21 2.41 -23.01
CA PRO A 683 19.98 3.24 -22.09
C PRO A 683 20.18 4.67 -22.58
N LEU A 684 20.38 4.91 -23.91
CA LEU A 684 20.47 6.26 -24.44
C LEU A 684 19.17 7.05 -24.32
N SER A 685 18.02 6.38 -24.52
CA SER A 685 16.71 7.00 -24.36
C SER A 685 16.47 7.40 -22.88
N ALA A 686 16.83 6.52 -21.95
CA ALA A 686 16.73 6.80 -20.52
C ALA A 686 17.64 7.94 -20.08
N LEU A 687 18.92 7.91 -20.49
CA LEU A 687 19.90 8.95 -20.14
C LEU A 687 19.52 10.32 -20.69
N LEU A 688 18.90 10.40 -21.88
CA LEU A 688 18.38 11.66 -22.42
C LEU A 688 17.30 12.30 -21.53
N GLU A 689 16.45 11.50 -20.91
CA GLU A 689 15.45 11.98 -19.93
C GLU A 689 16.08 12.40 -18.60
N MET A 690 17.33 11.99 -18.34
CA MET A 690 18.08 12.33 -17.11
C MET A 690 18.99 13.56 -17.27
N SER A 691 18.81 14.34 -18.34
CA SER A 691 19.55 15.59 -18.60
C SER A 691 21.07 15.39 -18.66
N PRO A 692 21.58 14.62 -19.62
CA PRO A 692 23.01 14.34 -19.74
C PRO A 692 23.84 15.61 -20.04
N VAL A 693 25.11 15.57 -19.68
CA VAL A 693 26.03 16.71 -19.90
C VAL A 693 26.17 17.08 -21.38
N ASP A 694 26.19 16.08 -22.29
CA ASP A 694 26.25 16.27 -23.73
C ASP A 694 25.03 15.66 -24.45
N PRO A 695 23.88 16.35 -24.45
CA PRO A 695 22.66 15.84 -25.09
C PRO A 695 22.83 15.70 -26.62
N ALA A 696 23.69 16.48 -27.25
CA ALA A 696 23.92 16.40 -28.69
C ALA A 696 24.58 15.07 -29.09
N ALA A 697 25.62 14.65 -28.35
CA ALA A 697 26.27 13.36 -28.57
C ALA A 697 25.30 12.19 -28.31
N PHE A 698 24.51 12.24 -27.25
CA PHE A 698 23.54 11.19 -26.93
C PHE A 698 22.43 11.10 -28.01
N HIS A 699 21.91 12.22 -28.48
CA HIS A 699 20.95 12.23 -29.58
C HIS A 699 21.53 11.68 -30.88
N TYR A 700 22.79 11.99 -31.20
CA TYR A 700 23.45 11.41 -32.36
C TYR A 700 23.62 9.89 -32.22
N GLN A 701 24.14 9.41 -31.09
CA GLN A 701 24.31 7.97 -30.83
C GLN A 701 22.97 7.21 -30.90
N LEU A 702 21.92 7.78 -30.31
CA LEU A 702 20.59 7.21 -30.39
C LEU A 702 20.05 7.15 -31.81
N ALA A 703 20.27 8.21 -32.61
CA ALA A 703 19.85 8.23 -33.99
C ALA A 703 20.56 7.15 -34.82
N ASP A 704 21.88 7.01 -34.61
CA ASP A 704 22.69 6.01 -35.26
C ASP A 704 22.29 4.57 -34.90
N ALA A 705 21.92 4.32 -33.62
CA ALA A 705 21.41 3.06 -33.17
C ALA A 705 19.99 2.76 -33.71
N LEU A 706 19.11 3.76 -33.76
CA LEU A 706 17.76 3.65 -34.33
C LEU A 706 17.79 3.34 -35.83
N LEU A 707 18.72 3.95 -36.58
CA LEU A 707 18.90 3.63 -37.99
C LEU A 707 19.33 2.17 -38.16
N ALA A 708 20.30 1.71 -37.37
CA ALA A 708 20.74 0.31 -37.38
C ALA A 708 19.58 -0.66 -37.00
N GLY A 709 18.63 -0.21 -36.16
CA GLY A 709 17.42 -0.93 -35.78
C GLY A 709 16.26 -0.81 -36.79
N GLY A 710 16.48 -0.22 -37.99
CA GLY A 710 15.44 -0.09 -39.01
C GLY A 710 14.36 0.95 -38.71
N GLN A 711 14.66 1.96 -37.92
CA GLN A 711 13.72 3.02 -37.48
C GLN A 711 14.15 4.41 -38.01
N PRO A 712 14.22 4.62 -39.36
CA PRO A 712 14.80 5.83 -39.94
C PRO A 712 14.04 7.13 -39.61
N LYS A 713 12.70 7.04 -39.41
CA LYS A 713 11.89 8.21 -39.04
C LYS A 713 12.24 8.73 -37.63
N LEU A 714 12.45 7.84 -36.69
CA LEU A 714 12.86 8.18 -35.32
C LEU A 714 14.34 8.64 -35.33
N ALA A 715 15.22 7.95 -36.08
CA ALA A 715 16.60 8.35 -36.24
C ALA A 715 16.70 9.81 -36.74
N ARG A 716 15.96 10.18 -37.79
CA ARG A 716 15.92 11.55 -38.31
C ARG A 716 15.49 12.58 -37.25
N ARG A 717 14.51 12.26 -36.43
CA ARG A 717 14.06 13.13 -35.34
C ARG A 717 15.20 13.41 -34.34
N HIS A 718 15.92 12.36 -33.95
CA HIS A 718 17.04 12.51 -33.02
C HIS A 718 18.27 13.19 -33.65
N VAL A 719 18.57 12.98 -34.92
CA VAL A 719 19.61 13.75 -35.64
C VAL A 719 19.28 15.25 -35.63
N LEU A 720 18.03 15.62 -35.92
CA LEU A 720 17.62 17.03 -35.88
C LEU A 720 17.79 17.60 -34.45
N ARG A 721 17.45 16.87 -33.43
CA ARG A 721 17.68 17.31 -32.04
C ARG A 721 19.15 17.43 -31.67
N ALA A 722 20.01 16.54 -32.19
CA ALA A 722 21.47 16.67 -32.05
C ALA A 722 21.96 17.99 -32.66
N LEU A 723 21.46 18.34 -33.87
CA LEU A 723 21.82 19.57 -34.56
C LEU A 723 21.19 20.83 -33.95
N GLU A 724 20.03 20.75 -33.32
CA GLU A 724 19.45 21.84 -32.51
C GLU A 724 20.37 22.20 -31.35
N ASN A 725 20.92 21.19 -30.64
CA ASN A 725 21.86 21.39 -29.53
C ASN A 725 23.27 21.80 -30.01
N ALA A 726 23.74 21.22 -31.12
CA ALA A 726 25.06 21.48 -31.68
C ALA A 726 25.01 21.60 -33.21
N PRO A 727 24.71 22.78 -33.78
CA PRO A 727 24.52 22.96 -35.24
C PRO A 727 25.72 22.57 -36.10
N ARG A 728 26.94 22.58 -35.57
CA ARG A 728 28.19 22.24 -36.27
C ARG A 728 28.65 20.79 -36.05
N TYR A 729 27.79 19.92 -35.51
CA TYR A 729 28.12 18.51 -35.25
C TYR A 729 28.21 17.74 -36.59
N ARG A 730 29.41 17.57 -37.13
CA ARG A 730 29.64 17.00 -38.46
C ARG A 730 29.05 15.60 -38.65
N GLN A 731 29.21 14.73 -37.66
CA GLN A 731 28.68 13.35 -37.74
C GLN A 731 27.17 13.34 -37.86
N ALA A 732 26.48 14.20 -37.10
CA ALA A 732 25.02 14.33 -37.18
C ALA A 732 24.56 14.90 -38.52
N GLN A 733 25.33 15.86 -39.12
CA GLN A 733 25.04 16.37 -40.46
C GLN A 733 25.18 15.26 -41.51
N GLN A 734 26.24 14.44 -41.44
CA GLN A 734 26.47 13.30 -42.37
C GLN A 734 25.31 12.26 -42.24
N LEU A 735 24.91 11.91 -41.02
CA LEU A 735 23.82 10.99 -40.79
C LEU A 735 22.45 11.53 -41.29
N LEU A 736 22.24 12.86 -41.20
CA LEU A 736 21.05 13.50 -41.76
C LEU A 736 21.01 13.39 -43.29
N LEU A 737 22.14 13.60 -43.98
CA LEU A 737 22.23 13.43 -45.41
C LEU A 737 21.93 12.00 -45.84
N GLN A 738 22.53 11.01 -45.16
CA GLN A 738 22.26 9.59 -45.41
C GLN A 738 20.77 9.26 -45.28
N LEU A 739 20.10 9.73 -44.22
CA LEU A 739 18.65 9.53 -43.98
C LEU A 739 17.77 10.26 -45.02
N SER A 740 18.30 11.31 -45.68
CA SER A 740 17.59 12.02 -46.75
C SER A 740 17.67 11.25 -48.07
N ASP A 741 18.86 10.70 -48.38
CA ASP A 741 19.08 9.90 -49.59
C ASP A 741 18.28 8.59 -49.59
N GLU A 742 18.11 7.95 -48.37
CA GLU A 742 17.28 6.75 -48.22
C GLU A 742 15.77 7.07 -48.37
N ALA A 743 15.31 8.24 -47.94
CA ALA A 743 13.93 8.68 -48.12
C ALA A 743 13.54 8.97 -49.58
N ASP A 744 14.50 9.41 -50.38
CA ASP A 744 14.29 9.66 -51.83
C ASP A 744 14.34 8.36 -52.69
N GLN A 745 14.84 7.26 -52.13
CA GLN A 745 14.91 5.95 -52.78
C GLN A 745 13.69 5.05 -52.54
N ASP A 746 12.78 5.40 -51.60
CA ASP A 746 11.53 4.65 -51.35
C ASP A 746 10.40 5.27 -52.23
N PRO A 747 9.98 4.64 -53.34
CA PRO A 747 8.97 5.21 -54.21
C PRO A 747 7.61 5.21 -53.52
N ALA A 748 7.21 6.38 -53.13
CA ALA A 748 5.90 6.89 -52.71
C ALA A 748 4.74 5.89 -52.66
N ALA A 749 4.13 5.76 -51.50
CA ALA A 749 2.74 5.40 -51.36
C ALA A 749 1.85 6.39 -52.18
N PRO A 750 0.82 5.91 -52.90
CA PRO A 750 0.02 6.76 -53.80
C PRO A 750 -0.71 7.85 -52.99
N VAL A 751 -0.53 9.08 -53.44
CA VAL A 751 -1.29 10.24 -52.99
C VAL A 751 -2.78 9.99 -53.28
N GLU A 752 -3.56 9.71 -52.27
CA GLU A 752 -5.03 9.76 -52.40
C GLU A 752 -5.46 11.19 -52.76
N LYS A 753 -5.87 11.34 -54.00
CA LYS A 753 -6.51 12.57 -54.46
C LYS A 753 -7.83 12.70 -53.72
N THR A 754 -7.88 13.63 -52.79
CA THR A 754 -9.15 14.11 -52.23
C THR A 754 -9.96 14.76 -53.32
N ASN A 755 -10.94 14.03 -53.83
CA ASN A 755 -12.03 14.60 -54.65
C ASN A 755 -12.88 15.43 -53.70
N SER A 756 -12.85 16.74 -53.82
CA SER A 756 -13.91 17.64 -53.34
C SER A 756 -15.15 17.43 -54.15
N PRO A 757 -16.31 17.24 -53.57
CA PRO A 757 -17.58 17.42 -54.30
C PRO A 757 -17.92 18.89 -54.31
N GLU A 758 -17.95 19.51 -55.50
CA GLU A 758 -18.79 20.69 -55.77
C GLU A 758 -20.26 20.25 -55.60
N ASN A 759 -20.98 20.89 -54.76
CA ASN A 759 -22.30 21.54 -54.70
C ASN A 759 -22.91 21.50 -53.31
#